data_12ea5f3c249a71101c242ec64f8ac882
#
_entry.id   12ea5f3c249a71101c242ec64f8ac882
#
_cell.length_a   1.000
_cell.length_b   1.000
_cell.length_c   1.000
_cell.angle_alpha   90.00
_cell.angle_beta   90.00
_cell.angle_gamma   90.00
#
_symmetry.space_group_name_H-M   'P 1'
#
loop_
_entity.id
_entity.type
_entity.pdbx_description
1 polymer ?
#
loop_
_entity_poly.entity_id
_entity_poly.type
_entity_poly.pdbx_seq_one_letter_code
_entity_poly.pdbx_strand_id
1 'polypeptide(L)'
;MQALLRRRINFTRCMMALLIVLTVVVNAQIVVTASNGALVGQGNYALVILGSVGSADTLGDLRQAIQLIEAAGGHIVHVFPPHVLVGTIPPAADPGLLGQAGIVQISRGEVDPASVESYGPTAVAGVQAWNALFANPDRSADISGQSVQSADLVDDALEPPDLPPGFAQEESTLSAKSAGGSVPGYYQTSDFMIGDVAVGIILPESDGSGDPSTEDWTAEERQLVYSKIVAACNWWAAREPRAHLRFFYDDHFSSPVPTSYEPINRPHSDQGLWIGDVMGKLGYSASSYFTRVRDYDNTLRLAYGTDWAFTIFVVDSSNDGDNYFSDGYFAYAYLGGPFMVMTYGNDGYGPSNMDAVAAHEMGHIFLALDQYYSARQPCTRRSGYLSVENQNSQYGGCSSNVPSIMRGQVWPYTQGAVDPYARGQIGWWDTNANGVLDPVDTDPQVTLNAHTPNPTEETTLTYTGSVTDIPWDSPTRPDATINTIVRVEYRVNNGDWQQATATDGAFDSASEEFTFTLSDLGYGRYNIEVRAINSAGKVSATYASDSVLVYDPSKVGPFSILVPYQPDPTTTHQPAYTGIARNVYQGAAGMVVMETDFIVKVEFQVDHSGEWLPATAVDGSFDSAEEEFTFTTPELSPGIHTIEVRAVNSSGQMDIYPASDSLEVASQEGGMYQVFLPLVVKSR
;
A
#
# COMPACT_ATOMS: atom_id res chain seq x y z
N MET A 1 29.88 -41.18 41.73
CA MET A 1 28.39 -41.26 41.67
C MET A 1 27.69 -39.91 41.79
N GLN A 2 28.27 -38.91 42.44
CA GLN A 2 27.68 -37.53 42.53
C GLN A 2 27.86 -36.66 41.29
N ALA A 3 28.82 -36.94 40.42
CA ALA A 3 29.04 -36.15 39.18
C ALA A 3 28.08 -36.51 38.02
N LEU A 4 27.51 -37.72 38.04
CA LEU A 4 26.53 -38.18 37.03
C LEU A 4 25.09 -37.71 37.31
N LEU A 5 24.78 -37.43 38.58
CA LEU A 5 23.45 -36.92 38.95
C LEU A 5 23.25 -35.40 38.58
N ARG A 6 24.31 -34.60 38.64
CA ARG A 6 24.25 -33.17 38.25
C ARG A 6 24.11 -32.95 36.74
N ARG A 7 24.57 -33.85 35.88
CA ARG A 7 24.39 -33.75 34.42
C ARG A 7 22.95 -34.08 33.96
N ARG A 8 22.25 -34.98 34.67
CA ARG A 8 20.86 -35.33 34.33
C ARG A 8 19.85 -34.24 34.73
N ILE A 9 20.10 -33.51 35.81
CA ILE A 9 19.20 -32.42 36.28
C ILE A 9 19.28 -31.20 35.35
N ASN A 10 20.44 -30.89 34.79
CA ASN A 10 20.60 -29.79 33.86
C ASN A 10 20.02 -30.07 32.46
N PHE A 11 20.04 -31.33 32.01
CA PHE A 11 19.46 -31.73 30.72
C PHE A 11 17.92 -31.68 30.75
N THR A 12 17.31 -32.06 31.86
CA THR A 12 15.83 -32.04 32.03
C THR A 12 15.31 -30.60 32.19
N ARG A 13 16.10 -29.69 32.78
CA ARG A 13 15.70 -28.26 32.86
C ARG A 13 15.87 -27.52 31.53
N CYS A 14 16.86 -27.83 30.71
CA CYS A 14 16.98 -27.31 29.35
C CYS A 14 15.87 -27.82 28.42
N MET A 15 15.50 -29.13 28.51
CA MET A 15 14.38 -29.64 27.71
C MET A 15 13.02 -29.09 28.12
N MET A 16 12.79 -28.82 29.42
CA MET A 16 11.54 -28.17 29.86
C MET A 16 11.48 -26.70 29.47
N ALA A 17 12.60 -25.97 29.47
CA ALA A 17 12.64 -24.60 28.97
C ALA A 17 12.46 -24.53 27.45
N LEU A 18 12.97 -25.51 26.69
CA LEU A 18 12.77 -25.59 25.24
C LEU A 18 11.31 -26.00 24.87
N LEU A 19 10.67 -26.85 25.69
CA LEU A 19 9.26 -27.24 25.48
C LEU A 19 8.30 -26.09 25.84
N ILE A 20 8.62 -25.21 26.77
CA ILE A 20 7.79 -24.06 27.16
C ILE A 20 7.93 -22.94 26.10
N VAL A 21 9.07 -22.80 25.44
CA VAL A 21 9.24 -21.83 24.34
C VAL A 21 8.59 -22.34 23.04
N LEU A 22 8.54 -23.67 22.80
CA LEU A 22 7.86 -24.23 21.63
C LEU A 22 6.33 -24.31 21.77
N THR A 23 5.77 -24.27 22.99
CA THR A 23 4.33 -24.29 23.22
C THR A 23 3.68 -22.90 23.23
N VAL A 24 4.45 -21.81 23.22
CA VAL A 24 3.93 -20.44 23.14
C VAL A 24 3.85 -19.91 21.70
N VAL A 25 4.47 -20.58 20.73
CA VAL A 25 4.48 -20.14 19.31
C VAL A 25 3.41 -20.85 18.44
N VAL A 26 2.66 -21.85 18.94
CA VAL A 26 1.75 -22.69 18.12
C VAL A 26 0.26 -22.50 18.45
N ASN A 27 -0.17 -21.52 19.24
CA ASN A 27 -1.61 -21.30 19.49
C ASN A 27 -2.04 -19.83 19.49
N ALA A 28 -1.78 -19.12 18.40
CA ALA A 28 -2.53 -17.93 18.03
C ALA A 28 -3.31 -18.21 16.73
N GLN A 29 -4.16 -19.25 16.74
CA GLN A 29 -5.30 -19.27 15.85
C GLN A 29 -6.32 -18.28 16.39
N ILE A 30 -6.36 -17.10 15.78
CA ILE A 30 -7.47 -16.16 15.96
C ILE A 30 -8.69 -16.82 15.33
N VAL A 31 -9.52 -17.46 16.16
CA VAL A 31 -10.88 -17.82 15.77
C VAL A 31 -11.66 -16.51 15.68
N VAL A 32 -11.79 -15.97 14.47
CA VAL A 32 -12.74 -14.89 14.20
C VAL A 32 -14.13 -15.53 14.25
N THR A 33 -14.73 -15.56 15.44
CA THR A 33 -16.16 -15.75 15.56
C THR A 33 -16.82 -14.43 15.14
N ALA A 34 -17.53 -14.46 14.03
CA ALA A 34 -18.45 -13.38 13.65
C ALA A 34 -19.47 -13.20 14.77
N SER A 35 -19.26 -12.23 15.63
CA SER A 35 -20.24 -11.74 16.60
C SER A 35 -20.91 -10.50 16.02
N ASN A 36 -22.24 -10.54 16.05
CA ASN A 36 -23.19 -9.48 15.71
C ASN A 36 -22.63 -8.06 15.89
N GLY A 37 -22.72 -7.25 14.85
CA GLY A 37 -22.80 -5.81 14.69
C GLY A 37 -22.28 -4.83 15.76
N ALA A 38 -21.51 -5.25 16.75
CA ALA A 38 -20.85 -4.36 17.68
C ALA A 38 -19.47 -3.99 17.12
N LEU A 39 -19.14 -2.73 17.13
CA LEU A 39 -17.82 -2.18 16.79
C LEU A 39 -16.73 -3.06 17.42
N VAL A 40 -15.91 -3.69 16.57
CA VAL A 40 -14.86 -4.62 17.01
C VAL A 40 -13.87 -3.86 17.88
N GLY A 41 -13.75 -4.24 19.18
CA GLY A 41 -12.64 -3.83 20.03
C GLY A 41 -12.73 -2.47 20.71
N GLN A 42 -13.90 -2.02 21.19
CA GLN A 42 -14.10 -0.75 21.89
C GLN A 42 -13.15 -0.48 23.09
N GLY A 43 -12.49 -1.48 23.64
CA GLY A 43 -11.61 -1.32 24.82
C GLY A 43 -10.29 -0.59 24.60
N ASN A 44 -9.84 -0.40 23.35
CA ASN A 44 -8.53 0.16 23.02
C ASN A 44 -8.57 1.48 22.23
N TYR A 45 -9.74 2.00 21.86
CA TYR A 45 -9.83 3.30 21.21
C TYR A 45 -9.36 4.41 22.15
N ALA A 46 -8.63 5.37 21.61
CA ALA A 46 -8.14 6.55 22.30
C ALA A 46 -8.17 7.78 21.42
N LEU A 47 -8.45 8.92 22.04
CA LEU A 47 -8.20 10.25 21.48
C LEU A 47 -6.80 10.68 21.87
N VAL A 48 -6.01 11.18 20.92
CA VAL A 48 -4.69 11.76 21.15
C VAL A 48 -4.74 13.24 20.78
N ILE A 49 -4.23 14.08 21.67
CA ILE A 49 -4.08 15.52 21.41
C ILE A 49 -2.60 15.85 21.29
N LEU A 50 -2.26 16.52 20.19
CA LEU A 50 -0.93 17.07 19.93
C LEU A 50 -0.90 18.55 20.33
N GLY A 51 0.03 18.92 21.21
CA GLY A 51 0.28 20.30 21.60
C GLY A 51 0.92 21.09 20.48
N SER A 52 0.89 22.41 20.59
CA SER A 52 1.67 23.29 19.72
C SER A 52 3.16 23.10 20.02
N VAL A 53 3.84 22.31 19.22
CA VAL A 53 5.31 22.29 19.21
C VAL A 53 5.73 23.48 18.37
N GLY A 54 6.64 24.32 18.87
CA GLY A 54 7.05 25.59 18.24
C GLY A 54 7.83 25.43 16.95
N SER A 55 7.59 24.38 16.18
CA SER A 55 8.16 24.11 14.87
C SER A 55 7.25 24.67 13.76
N ALA A 56 7.85 25.11 12.68
CA ALA A 56 7.10 25.54 11.49
C ALA A 56 6.47 24.36 10.72
N ASP A 57 6.76 23.11 11.12
CA ASP A 57 6.30 21.88 10.47
C ASP A 57 5.36 21.07 11.37
N THR A 58 4.12 21.52 11.48
CA THR A 58 3.08 20.86 12.27
C THR A 58 2.62 19.52 11.67
N LEU A 59 2.79 19.30 10.36
CA LEU A 59 2.43 18.06 9.68
C LEU A 59 3.51 16.98 9.85
N GLY A 60 4.78 17.37 9.90
CA GLY A 60 5.88 16.46 10.23
C GLY A 60 5.72 15.88 11.65
N ASP A 61 5.38 16.74 12.64
CA ASP A 61 5.11 16.31 14.02
C ASP A 61 3.91 15.35 14.08
N LEU A 62 2.83 15.64 13.33
CA LEU A 62 1.65 14.80 13.23
C LEU A 62 1.99 13.40 12.66
N ARG A 63 2.74 13.34 11.56
CA ARG A 63 3.15 12.07 10.96
C ARG A 63 4.11 11.28 11.86
N GLN A 64 5.02 11.96 12.56
CA GLN A 64 5.88 11.33 13.53
C GLN A 64 5.08 10.74 14.71
N ALA A 65 4.06 11.44 15.19
CA ALA A 65 3.17 10.92 16.24
C ALA A 65 2.43 9.66 15.77
N ILE A 66 1.91 9.64 14.54
CA ILE A 66 1.27 8.46 13.93
C ILE A 66 2.26 7.29 13.89
N GLN A 67 3.46 7.49 13.36
CA GLN A 67 4.50 6.44 13.28
C GLN A 67 4.88 5.87 14.65
N LEU A 68 5.00 6.72 15.68
CA LEU A 68 5.30 6.27 17.03
C LEU A 68 4.16 5.44 17.64
N ILE A 69 2.91 5.83 17.40
CA ILE A 69 1.73 5.09 17.84
C ILE A 69 1.67 3.72 17.15
N GLU A 70 1.91 3.66 15.86
CA GLU A 70 1.92 2.40 15.09
C GLU A 70 3.08 1.50 15.52
N ALA A 71 4.26 2.03 15.73
CA ALA A 71 5.40 1.28 16.27
C ALA A 71 5.13 0.71 17.67
N ALA A 72 4.24 1.36 18.44
CA ALA A 72 3.78 0.88 19.76
C ALA A 72 2.62 -0.13 19.67
N GLY A 73 2.23 -0.55 18.44
CA GLY A 73 1.16 -1.50 18.17
C GLY A 73 -0.25 -0.88 18.16
N GLY A 74 -0.35 0.43 18.02
CA GLY A 74 -1.60 1.16 17.76
C GLY A 74 -1.94 1.25 16.29
N HIS A 75 -3.11 1.79 15.97
CA HIS A 75 -3.54 2.11 14.61
C HIS A 75 -4.46 3.33 14.63
N ILE A 76 -4.06 4.40 13.95
CA ILE A 76 -4.86 5.63 13.82
C ILE A 76 -5.78 5.48 12.62
N VAL A 77 -7.06 5.78 12.82
CA VAL A 77 -8.11 5.73 11.79
C VAL A 77 -8.55 7.14 11.37
N HIS A 78 -8.65 8.07 12.33
CA HIS A 78 -9.13 9.43 12.06
C HIS A 78 -8.07 10.44 12.46
N VAL A 79 -7.80 11.38 11.57
CA VAL A 79 -6.86 12.47 11.74
C VAL A 79 -7.60 13.79 11.51
N PHE A 80 -7.58 14.65 12.50
CA PHE A 80 -8.13 16.02 12.45
C PHE A 80 -6.94 16.99 12.51
N PRO A 81 -6.35 17.30 11.36
CA PRO A 81 -5.09 18.02 11.33
C PRO A 81 -5.19 19.42 11.94
N PRO A 82 -4.13 19.90 12.58
CA PRO A 82 -2.90 19.17 12.89
C PRO A 82 -2.84 18.57 14.28
N HIS A 83 -3.92 18.60 15.09
CA HIS A 83 -3.82 18.44 16.56
C HIS A 83 -4.52 17.20 17.14
N VAL A 84 -5.44 16.56 16.42
CA VAL A 84 -6.25 15.49 17.03
C VAL A 84 -6.18 14.22 16.20
N LEU A 85 -5.91 13.09 16.88
CA LEU A 85 -5.88 11.75 16.31
C LEU A 85 -6.86 10.85 17.09
N VAL A 86 -7.54 9.94 16.37
CA VAL A 86 -8.41 8.92 16.96
C VAL A 86 -8.09 7.57 16.37
N GLY A 87 -7.92 6.56 17.22
CA GLY A 87 -7.64 5.21 16.78
C GLY A 87 -7.47 4.25 17.95
N THR A 88 -6.98 3.05 17.67
CA THR A 88 -6.69 2.05 18.70
C THR A 88 -5.27 2.21 19.21
N ILE A 89 -5.09 2.30 20.52
CA ILE A 89 -3.78 2.40 21.17
C ILE A 89 -3.75 1.42 22.35
N PRO A 90 -2.78 0.48 22.41
CA PRO A 90 -2.63 -0.37 23.58
C PRO A 90 -2.42 0.48 24.86
N PRO A 91 -3.21 0.29 25.94
CA PRO A 91 -3.06 1.11 27.14
C PRO A 91 -1.66 1.09 27.76
N ALA A 92 -0.92 0.00 27.57
CA ALA A 92 0.45 -0.13 28.04
C ALA A 92 1.44 0.80 27.32
N ALA A 93 1.08 1.31 26.13
CA ALA A 93 1.93 2.22 25.35
C ALA A 93 1.86 3.68 25.84
N ASP A 94 0.77 4.08 26.50
CA ASP A 94 0.53 5.48 26.88
C ASP A 94 1.72 6.16 27.58
N PRO A 95 2.36 5.54 28.62
CA PRO A 95 3.47 6.21 29.29
C PRO A 95 4.70 6.45 28.40
N GLY A 96 4.88 5.60 27.38
CA GLY A 96 5.98 5.72 26.42
C GLY A 96 5.72 6.74 25.32
N LEU A 97 4.46 7.02 25.01
CA LEU A 97 4.04 7.95 23.96
C LEU A 97 3.91 9.38 24.47
N LEU A 98 3.43 9.57 25.71
CA LEU A 98 3.26 10.91 26.28
C LEU A 98 4.55 11.71 26.31
N GLY A 99 4.51 12.92 25.75
CA GLY A 99 5.64 13.84 25.66
C GLY A 99 6.53 13.61 24.41
N GLN A 100 6.27 12.59 23.59
CA GLN A 100 6.96 12.36 22.32
C GLN A 100 6.17 12.95 21.14
N ALA A 101 6.84 13.47 20.12
CA ALA A 101 6.25 14.02 18.90
C ALA A 101 5.02 14.93 19.19
N GLY A 102 5.12 15.78 20.18
CA GLY A 102 4.03 16.70 20.55
C GLY A 102 2.83 16.07 21.25
N ILE A 103 2.79 14.78 21.56
CA ILE A 103 1.68 14.12 22.23
C ILE A 103 1.54 14.65 23.67
N VAL A 104 0.51 15.45 23.94
CA VAL A 104 0.27 16.07 25.25
C VAL A 104 -0.82 15.35 26.06
N GLN A 105 -1.73 14.62 25.38
CA GLN A 105 -2.83 13.92 26.04
C GLN A 105 -3.22 12.66 25.26
N ILE A 106 -3.55 11.60 25.99
CA ILE A 106 -4.20 10.38 25.49
C ILE A 106 -5.41 10.13 26.38
N SER A 107 -6.61 10.10 25.80
CA SER A 107 -7.89 9.96 26.52
C SER A 107 -8.71 8.80 26.00
N ARG A 108 -9.40 8.09 26.93
CA ARG A 108 -10.33 7.00 26.60
C ARG A 108 -11.77 7.28 27.04
N GLY A 109 -12.01 8.39 27.71
CA GLY A 109 -13.32 8.90 28.06
C GLY A 109 -13.61 10.23 27.38
N GLU A 110 -14.76 10.82 27.70
CA GLU A 110 -15.15 12.12 27.17
C GLU A 110 -14.10 13.21 27.50
N VAL A 111 -13.89 14.10 26.54
CA VAL A 111 -12.98 15.24 26.65
C VAL A 111 -13.80 16.52 26.43
N ASP A 112 -13.58 17.54 27.24
CA ASP A 112 -14.22 18.84 27.06
C ASP A 112 -13.72 19.53 25.79
N PRO A 113 -14.58 19.77 24.75
CA PRO A 113 -14.19 20.46 23.55
C PRO A 113 -13.56 21.84 23.78
N ALA A 114 -13.94 22.53 24.88
CA ALA A 114 -13.36 23.83 25.24
C ALA A 114 -11.85 23.72 25.55
N SER A 115 -11.37 22.55 25.95
CA SER A 115 -9.94 22.33 26.24
C SER A 115 -9.03 22.43 25.00
N VAL A 116 -9.59 22.33 23.80
CA VAL A 116 -8.86 22.37 22.51
C VAL A 116 -9.23 23.56 21.62
N GLU A 117 -10.05 24.51 22.09
CA GLU A 117 -10.44 25.70 21.33
C GLU A 117 -9.24 26.49 20.80
N SER A 118 -8.15 26.56 21.57
CA SER A 118 -6.92 27.24 21.15
C SER A 118 -6.21 26.58 19.97
N TYR A 119 -6.55 25.34 19.64
CA TYR A 119 -6.01 24.59 18.50
C TYR A 119 -6.85 24.72 17.23
N GLY A 120 -7.98 25.47 17.32
CA GLY A 120 -8.83 25.76 16.17
C GLY A 120 -10.06 24.85 16.02
N PRO A 121 -10.93 25.17 15.04
CA PRO A 121 -12.22 24.52 14.88
C PRO A 121 -12.12 23.01 14.58
N THR A 122 -11.15 22.59 13.75
CA THR A 122 -10.95 21.18 13.39
C THR A 122 -10.61 20.33 14.61
N ALA A 123 -9.83 20.85 15.56
CA ALA A 123 -9.54 20.15 16.82
C ALA A 123 -10.80 20.01 17.68
N VAL A 124 -11.62 21.07 17.78
CA VAL A 124 -12.91 21.04 18.48
C VAL A 124 -13.83 19.99 17.87
N ALA A 125 -13.92 19.97 16.54
CA ALA A 125 -14.73 19.00 15.77
C ALA A 125 -14.27 17.56 16.02
N GLY A 126 -12.96 17.32 16.01
CA GLY A 126 -12.39 16.00 16.31
C GLY A 126 -12.74 15.50 17.70
N VAL A 127 -12.67 16.38 18.71
CA VAL A 127 -13.08 16.05 20.11
C VAL A 127 -14.59 15.80 20.17
N GLN A 128 -15.40 16.57 19.48
CA GLN A 128 -16.86 16.37 19.44
C GLN A 128 -17.22 15.05 18.79
N ALA A 129 -16.59 14.71 17.64
CA ALA A 129 -16.77 13.42 16.99
C ALA A 129 -16.32 12.25 17.89
N TRP A 130 -15.18 12.40 18.58
CA TRP A 130 -14.74 11.44 19.59
C TRP A 130 -15.79 11.21 20.67
N ASN A 131 -16.31 12.25 21.28
CA ASN A 131 -17.30 12.16 22.36
C ASN A 131 -18.61 11.51 21.88
N ALA A 132 -19.03 11.82 20.64
CA ALA A 132 -20.26 11.26 20.05
C ALA A 132 -20.16 9.77 19.71
N LEU A 133 -19.00 9.32 19.23
CA LEU A 133 -18.87 8.00 18.60
C LEU A 133 -18.08 6.98 19.41
N PHE A 134 -17.07 7.40 20.18
CA PHE A 134 -16.08 6.50 20.75
C PHE A 134 -15.98 6.55 22.28
N ALA A 135 -16.19 7.71 22.90
CA ALA A 135 -15.96 7.90 24.33
C ALA A 135 -17.01 7.22 25.21
N ASN A 136 -18.20 6.94 24.69
CA ASN A 136 -19.30 6.33 25.43
C ASN A 136 -20.00 5.23 24.61
N PRO A 137 -19.55 3.97 24.74
CA PRO A 137 -20.06 2.86 23.94
C PRO A 137 -21.56 2.57 24.13
N ASP A 138 -22.16 2.97 25.25
CA ASP A 138 -23.59 2.73 25.50
C ASP A 138 -24.50 3.67 24.69
N ARG A 139 -23.99 4.80 24.20
CA ARG A 139 -24.74 5.73 23.33
C ARG A 139 -24.77 5.30 21.87
N SER A 140 -23.81 4.51 21.40
CA SER A 140 -23.76 4.02 20.01
C SER A 140 -24.91 3.03 19.68
N ALA A 141 -25.58 2.49 20.69
CA ALA A 141 -26.72 1.57 20.50
C ALA A 141 -28.05 2.29 20.18
N ASP A 142 -28.16 3.61 20.47
CA ASP A 142 -29.36 4.40 20.16
C ASP A 142 -29.48 4.83 18.69
N ILE A 143 -28.47 4.51 17.86
CA ILE A 143 -28.43 4.84 16.42
C ILE A 143 -29.05 3.72 15.56
N SER A 144 -29.64 2.68 16.14
CA SER A 144 -30.35 1.65 15.38
C SER A 144 -31.65 2.22 14.78
N GLY A 145 -31.52 2.80 13.60
CA GLY A 145 -32.60 3.38 12.85
C GLY A 145 -33.72 2.39 12.56
N GLN A 146 -34.94 2.90 12.54
CA GLN A 146 -36.13 2.17 12.10
C GLN A 146 -35.91 1.63 10.69
N SER A 147 -36.43 0.44 10.40
CA SER A 147 -36.43 -0.11 9.05
C SER A 147 -37.22 0.80 8.11
N VAL A 148 -36.54 1.54 7.28
CA VAL A 148 -37.15 2.29 6.20
C VAL A 148 -37.49 1.32 5.09
N GLN A 149 -38.75 1.27 4.66
CA GLN A 149 -39.14 0.56 3.44
C GLN A 149 -38.67 1.42 2.27
N SER A 150 -37.88 0.81 1.38
CA SER A 150 -37.40 1.47 0.16
C SER A 150 -38.56 2.02 -0.67
N ALA A 151 -38.68 3.33 -0.77
CA ALA A 151 -39.22 3.95 -1.96
C ALA A 151 -38.26 3.71 -3.14
N ASP A 152 -38.70 3.85 -4.38
CA ASP A 152 -37.83 3.76 -5.56
C ASP A 152 -36.91 5.00 -5.55
N LEU A 153 -35.81 4.91 -4.84
CA LEU A 153 -34.88 6.01 -4.59
C LEU A 153 -34.03 6.24 -5.85
N VAL A 154 -33.89 7.49 -6.24
CA VAL A 154 -32.92 7.88 -7.26
C VAL A 154 -31.64 8.27 -6.54
N ASP A 155 -30.86 7.26 -6.36
CA ASP A 155 -29.51 7.21 -5.85
C ASP A 155 -28.71 6.55 -6.99
N ASP A 156 -27.84 7.29 -7.65
CA ASP A 156 -27.14 6.79 -8.85
C ASP A 156 -25.63 7.06 -8.75
N ALA A 157 -24.87 6.03 -9.05
CA ALA A 157 -23.45 6.18 -9.38
C ALA A 157 -23.31 6.83 -10.76
N LEU A 158 -22.77 8.03 -10.80
CA LEU A 158 -22.59 8.81 -12.01
C LEU A 158 -21.17 8.61 -12.58
N GLU A 159 -21.03 8.71 -13.91
CA GLU A 159 -19.72 8.70 -14.55
C GLU A 159 -19.14 10.14 -14.58
N PRO A 160 -17.87 10.35 -14.17
CA PRO A 160 -17.23 11.65 -14.29
C PRO A 160 -17.11 12.08 -15.75
N PRO A 161 -17.55 13.28 -16.12
CA PRO A 161 -17.59 13.72 -17.53
C PRO A 161 -16.23 14.18 -18.09
N ASP A 162 -15.22 14.33 -17.26
CA ASP A 162 -13.95 14.98 -17.59
C ASP A 162 -12.72 14.08 -17.54
N LEU A 163 -12.91 12.77 -17.42
CA LEU A 163 -11.78 11.83 -17.38
C LEU A 163 -11.09 11.73 -18.74
N PRO A 164 -9.74 11.76 -18.78
CA PRO A 164 -9.01 11.56 -20.02
C PRO A 164 -9.13 10.11 -20.53
N PRO A 165 -8.87 9.85 -21.83
CA PRO A 165 -8.82 8.49 -22.36
C PRO A 165 -7.85 7.60 -21.55
N GLY A 166 -8.29 6.38 -21.23
CA GLY A 166 -7.55 5.42 -20.41
C GLY A 166 -8.03 5.32 -18.95
N PHE A 167 -8.97 6.19 -18.56
CA PHE A 167 -9.69 6.08 -17.28
C PHE A 167 -11.09 5.50 -17.42
N ALA A 168 -11.52 5.15 -18.65
CA ALA A 168 -12.83 4.55 -18.91
C ALA A 168 -12.91 3.14 -18.35
N GLN A 169 -14.05 2.79 -17.76
CA GLN A 169 -14.32 1.49 -17.14
C GLN A 169 -14.54 0.34 -18.15
N GLU A 170 -14.55 0.61 -19.44
CA GLU A 170 -14.59 -0.40 -20.51
C GLU A 170 -13.17 -0.76 -20.93
N GLU A 171 -12.91 -2.06 -21.23
CA GLU A 171 -11.61 -2.57 -21.74
C GLU A 171 -11.10 -1.69 -22.89
N SER A 172 -10.33 -0.66 -22.57
CA SER A 172 -9.58 0.09 -23.56
C SER A 172 -8.26 -0.63 -23.80
N THR A 173 -7.89 -0.81 -25.06
CA THR A 173 -6.54 -1.19 -25.45
C THR A 173 -5.58 -0.07 -25.02
N LEU A 174 -5.10 -0.12 -23.80
CA LEU A 174 -4.18 0.87 -23.23
C LEU A 174 -2.91 0.91 -24.08
N SER A 175 -2.67 2.03 -24.73
CA SER A 175 -1.41 2.30 -25.40
C SER A 175 -0.31 2.49 -24.37
N ALA A 176 0.76 1.68 -24.49
CA ALA A 176 2.05 1.80 -23.83
C ALA A 176 1.99 2.28 -22.36
N LYS A 177 1.86 1.33 -21.45
CA LYS A 177 2.02 1.54 -20.02
C LYS A 177 3.42 2.11 -19.71
N SER A 178 3.50 3.07 -18.81
CA SER A 178 4.77 3.59 -18.32
C SER A 178 5.48 2.50 -17.52
N ALA A 179 6.68 2.12 -17.92
CA ALA A 179 7.53 1.20 -17.17
C ALA A 179 8.24 1.97 -16.04
N GLY A 180 7.55 2.14 -14.90
CA GLY A 180 8.12 2.77 -13.72
C GLY A 180 7.04 2.94 -12.64
N GLY A 181 7.37 2.70 -11.36
CA GLY A 181 6.45 2.88 -10.25
C GLY A 181 5.92 4.30 -10.22
N SER A 182 4.66 4.48 -10.57
CA SER A 182 4.01 5.77 -10.51
C SER A 182 3.10 5.84 -9.30
N VAL A 183 3.27 6.87 -8.48
CA VAL A 183 2.29 7.23 -7.45
C VAL A 183 1.00 7.71 -8.11
N PRO A 184 -0.16 7.66 -7.41
CA PRO A 184 -1.43 8.13 -7.94
C PRO A 184 -1.34 9.54 -8.55
N GLY A 185 -1.80 9.68 -9.79
CA GLY A 185 -1.78 10.94 -10.53
C GLY A 185 -2.97 11.85 -10.20
N TYR A 186 -3.01 13.03 -10.82
CA TYR A 186 -4.03 14.06 -10.62
C TYR A 186 -5.47 13.55 -10.81
N TYR A 187 -5.72 12.66 -11.78
CA TYR A 187 -7.03 12.09 -12.05
C TYR A 187 -7.34 10.83 -11.24
N GLN A 188 -6.36 10.28 -10.53
CA GLN A 188 -6.51 9.11 -9.67
C GLN A 188 -6.81 9.58 -8.25
N THR A 189 -8.05 9.98 -8.01
CA THR A 189 -8.45 10.52 -6.71
C THR A 189 -8.82 9.44 -5.70
N SER A 190 -9.14 8.20 -6.17
CA SER A 190 -9.70 7.13 -5.32
C SER A 190 -9.78 5.78 -6.06
N ASP A 191 -8.66 5.28 -6.62
CA ASP A 191 -8.68 4.08 -7.45
C ASP A 191 -8.93 2.78 -6.66
N PHE A 192 -8.55 2.73 -5.38
CA PHE A 192 -8.87 1.62 -4.47
C PHE A 192 -8.88 2.08 -3.00
N MET A 193 -9.73 1.45 -2.20
CA MET A 193 -9.99 1.85 -0.80
C MET A 193 -8.95 1.22 0.15
N ILE A 194 -7.70 1.66 0.05
CA ILE A 194 -6.56 1.20 0.86
C ILE A 194 -5.67 2.41 1.13
N GLY A 195 -5.11 2.53 2.34
CA GLY A 195 -4.17 3.58 2.72
C GLY A 195 -4.80 4.86 3.25
N ASP A 196 -4.14 5.99 3.05
CA ASP A 196 -4.50 7.30 3.59
C ASP A 196 -5.42 8.07 2.64
N VAL A 197 -6.51 8.63 3.18
CA VAL A 197 -7.55 9.34 2.40
C VAL A 197 -7.81 10.71 2.99
N ALA A 198 -7.65 11.78 2.22
CA ALA A 198 -8.11 13.11 2.59
C ALA A 198 -9.60 13.28 2.26
N VAL A 199 -10.37 13.82 3.18
CA VAL A 199 -11.82 14.03 3.03
C VAL A 199 -12.14 15.50 3.26
N GLY A 200 -12.49 16.19 2.19
CA GLY A 200 -13.05 17.54 2.28
C GLY A 200 -14.54 17.48 2.63
N ILE A 201 -14.98 18.15 3.69
CA ILE A 201 -16.38 18.21 4.09
C ILE A 201 -16.85 19.64 3.94
N ILE A 202 -17.76 19.88 2.98
CA ILE A 202 -18.22 21.21 2.61
C ILE A 202 -19.74 21.29 2.76
N LEU A 203 -20.18 22.29 3.53
CA LEU A 203 -21.59 22.64 3.69
C LEU A 203 -21.85 23.93 2.91
N PRO A 204 -22.52 23.88 1.75
CA PRO A 204 -22.98 25.07 1.04
C PRO A 204 -24.03 25.81 1.86
N GLU A 205 -23.97 27.15 1.85
CA GLU A 205 -24.95 28.03 2.51
C GLU A 205 -25.37 29.15 1.54
N SER A 206 -26.67 29.29 1.29
CA SER A 206 -27.16 30.37 0.41
C SER A 206 -26.96 31.75 1.03
N ASP A 207 -26.36 32.69 0.31
CA ASP A 207 -26.23 34.09 0.73
C ASP A 207 -27.45 34.97 0.35
N GLY A 208 -28.46 34.37 -0.30
CA GLY A 208 -29.68 35.06 -0.71
C GLY A 208 -29.51 36.01 -1.91
N SER A 209 -28.33 36.05 -2.53
CA SER A 209 -28.05 37.00 -3.61
C SER A 209 -28.58 36.56 -4.98
N GLY A 210 -28.67 35.28 -5.23
CA GLY A 210 -29.21 34.69 -6.46
C GLY A 210 -30.58 34.06 -6.23
N ASP A 211 -30.63 33.02 -5.39
CA ASP A 211 -31.89 32.42 -4.93
C ASP A 211 -32.24 32.92 -3.52
N PRO A 212 -33.54 32.95 -3.14
CA PRO A 212 -33.91 33.17 -1.76
C PRO A 212 -33.32 32.10 -0.84
N SER A 213 -32.66 32.49 0.23
CA SER A 213 -32.21 31.55 1.29
C SER A 213 -33.44 30.98 2.01
N THR A 214 -33.63 29.69 1.96
CA THR A 214 -34.74 28.95 2.60
C THR A 214 -34.26 28.01 3.69
N GLU A 215 -32.98 27.67 3.64
CA GLU A 215 -32.27 26.79 4.61
C GLU A 215 -31.17 27.60 5.29
N ASP A 216 -30.93 27.34 6.58
CA ASP A 216 -29.87 27.98 7.39
C ASP A 216 -29.26 26.93 8.31
N TRP A 217 -28.02 26.52 8.10
CA TRP A 217 -27.30 25.54 8.94
C TRP A 217 -27.22 25.92 10.41
N THR A 218 -27.87 25.17 11.30
CA THR A 218 -27.64 25.28 12.75
C THR A 218 -26.35 24.60 13.20
N ALA A 219 -25.85 24.93 14.38
CA ALA A 219 -24.65 24.29 14.93
C ALA A 219 -24.87 22.79 15.21
N GLU A 220 -26.09 22.44 15.62
CA GLU A 220 -26.48 21.05 15.92
C GLU A 220 -26.54 20.21 14.66
N GLU A 221 -27.09 20.70 13.56
CA GLU A 221 -27.15 20.01 12.28
C GLU A 221 -25.75 19.79 11.71
N ARG A 222 -24.91 20.82 11.69
CA ARG A 222 -23.52 20.70 11.24
C ARG A 222 -22.75 19.66 12.03
N GLN A 223 -22.90 19.64 13.35
CA GLN A 223 -22.26 18.66 14.22
C GLN A 223 -22.77 17.23 13.95
N LEU A 224 -24.07 17.07 13.68
CA LEU A 224 -24.64 15.78 13.33
C LEU A 224 -24.07 15.27 12.01
N VAL A 225 -24.07 16.10 10.95
CA VAL A 225 -23.47 15.79 9.63
C VAL A 225 -22.04 15.28 9.80
N TYR A 226 -21.23 16.05 10.51
CA TYR A 226 -19.82 15.69 10.71
C TYR A 226 -19.66 14.35 11.42
N SER A 227 -20.39 14.16 12.51
CA SER A 227 -20.35 12.89 13.26
C SER A 227 -20.77 11.70 12.41
N LYS A 228 -21.77 11.87 11.52
CA LYS A 228 -22.26 10.84 10.62
C LYS A 228 -21.23 10.49 9.53
N ILE A 229 -20.56 11.47 8.97
CA ILE A 229 -19.47 11.23 7.98
C ILE A 229 -18.31 10.48 8.65
N VAL A 230 -17.88 10.92 9.85
CA VAL A 230 -16.82 10.21 10.60
C VAL A 230 -17.25 8.76 10.93
N ALA A 231 -18.54 8.54 11.26
CA ALA A 231 -19.07 7.20 11.50
C ALA A 231 -19.02 6.31 10.24
N ALA A 232 -19.36 6.86 9.06
CA ALA A 232 -19.26 6.16 7.78
C ALA A 232 -17.80 5.78 7.44
N CYS A 233 -16.85 6.70 7.63
CA CYS A 233 -15.42 6.43 7.46
C CYS A 233 -14.94 5.32 8.41
N ASN A 234 -15.32 5.40 9.70
CA ASN A 234 -15.00 4.37 10.68
C ASN A 234 -15.62 3.01 10.33
N TRP A 235 -16.84 3.03 9.78
CA TRP A 235 -17.50 1.80 9.32
C TRP A 235 -16.67 1.10 8.26
N TRP A 236 -16.17 1.80 7.23
CA TRP A 236 -15.30 1.24 6.20
C TRP A 236 -13.98 0.71 6.78
N ALA A 237 -13.29 1.48 7.61
CA ALA A 237 -12.04 1.05 8.24
C ALA A 237 -12.18 -0.25 9.04
N ALA A 238 -13.34 -0.44 9.69
CA ALA A 238 -13.62 -1.64 10.45
C ALA A 238 -13.95 -2.88 9.59
N ARG A 239 -14.21 -2.74 8.28
CA ARG A 239 -14.60 -3.87 7.39
C ARG A 239 -13.40 -4.64 6.85
N GLU A 240 -12.24 -4.00 6.69
CA GLU A 240 -11.02 -4.63 6.21
C GLU A 240 -9.79 -4.01 6.88
N PRO A 241 -9.36 -4.53 8.04
CA PRO A 241 -8.19 -3.99 8.74
C PRO A 241 -6.89 -4.00 7.91
N ARG A 242 -6.76 -4.93 6.94
CA ARG A 242 -5.60 -5.00 6.04
C ARG A 242 -5.53 -3.83 5.05
N ALA A 243 -6.63 -3.10 4.86
CA ALA A 243 -6.65 -1.90 4.05
C ALA A 243 -5.95 -0.70 4.72
N HIS A 244 -5.67 -0.79 6.02
CA HIS A 244 -4.99 0.27 6.79
C HIS A 244 -5.57 1.67 6.55
N LEU A 245 -6.92 1.77 6.40
CA LEU A 245 -7.59 3.03 6.11
C LEU A 245 -7.37 4.05 7.23
N ARG A 246 -6.98 5.25 6.81
CA ARG A 246 -6.83 6.43 7.66
C ARG A 246 -7.41 7.65 6.96
N PHE A 247 -8.30 8.37 7.64
CA PHE A 247 -9.02 9.51 7.08
C PHE A 247 -8.52 10.82 7.68
N PHE A 248 -8.11 11.75 6.80
CA PHE A 248 -7.65 13.09 7.15
C PHE A 248 -8.75 14.09 6.76
N TYR A 249 -9.27 14.83 7.73
CA TYR A 249 -10.42 15.71 7.51
C TYR A 249 -10.00 17.15 7.28
N ASP A 250 -10.50 17.74 6.19
CA ASP A 250 -10.46 19.17 5.97
C ASP A 250 -11.82 19.80 6.30
N ASP A 251 -11.80 20.84 7.15
CA ASP A 251 -12.97 21.33 7.86
C ASP A 251 -13.55 22.60 7.23
N HIS A 252 -14.61 22.45 6.45
CA HIS A 252 -15.49 23.54 6.02
C HIS A 252 -16.93 23.39 6.55
N PHE A 253 -17.14 22.53 7.57
CA PHE A 253 -18.45 22.41 8.20
C PHE A 253 -18.62 23.39 9.36
N SER A 254 -17.57 23.75 10.09
CA SER A 254 -17.61 24.74 11.17
C SER A 254 -18.03 26.12 10.68
N SER A 255 -17.71 26.44 9.44
CA SER A 255 -18.07 27.68 8.74
C SER A 255 -18.58 27.34 7.35
N PRO A 256 -19.92 27.16 7.18
CA PRO A 256 -20.49 26.85 5.87
C PRO A 256 -20.04 27.82 4.79
N VAL A 257 -19.84 27.32 3.58
CA VAL A 257 -19.27 28.09 2.47
C VAL A 257 -20.38 28.79 1.71
N PRO A 258 -20.38 30.15 1.60
CA PRO A 258 -21.46 30.87 0.96
C PRO A 258 -21.54 30.57 -0.53
N THR A 259 -22.77 30.46 -1.04
CA THR A 259 -23.10 30.42 -2.47
C THR A 259 -24.27 31.32 -2.79
N SER A 260 -24.33 31.82 -4.03
CA SER A 260 -25.45 32.65 -4.51
C SER A 260 -26.74 31.84 -4.74
N TYR A 261 -26.67 30.52 -4.63
CA TYR A 261 -27.75 29.61 -4.96
C TYR A 261 -28.27 28.90 -3.71
N GLU A 262 -29.58 28.56 -3.74
CA GLU A 262 -30.15 27.64 -2.75
C GLU A 262 -30.16 26.21 -3.34
N PRO A 263 -29.18 25.35 -3.00
CA PRO A 263 -28.97 24.09 -3.70
C PRO A 263 -30.19 23.17 -3.69
N ILE A 264 -30.90 23.06 -2.56
CA ILE A 264 -32.02 22.12 -2.38
C ILE A 264 -33.20 22.46 -3.30
N ASN A 265 -33.40 23.75 -3.61
CA ASN A 265 -34.49 24.24 -4.46
C ASN A 265 -34.21 24.02 -5.97
N ARG A 266 -33.06 23.47 -6.33
CA ARG A 266 -32.62 23.23 -7.69
C ARG A 266 -32.59 21.74 -8.05
N PRO A 267 -32.67 21.40 -9.34
CA PRO A 267 -32.40 20.01 -9.75
C PRO A 267 -30.91 19.69 -9.55
N HIS A 268 -30.58 18.39 -9.30
CA HIS A 268 -29.20 17.96 -9.19
C HIS A 268 -28.36 18.33 -10.42
N SER A 269 -28.99 18.38 -11.61
CA SER A 269 -28.34 18.82 -12.87
C SER A 269 -27.78 20.24 -12.84
N ASP A 270 -28.26 21.10 -11.93
CA ASP A 270 -27.76 22.45 -11.71
C ASP A 270 -26.56 22.53 -10.72
N GLN A 271 -26.08 21.38 -10.22
CA GLN A 271 -24.99 21.32 -9.27
C GLN A 271 -23.75 22.14 -9.67
N GLY A 272 -23.46 22.24 -10.98
CA GLY A 272 -22.31 22.99 -11.47
C GLY A 272 -22.37 24.49 -11.14
N LEU A 273 -23.57 25.04 -10.87
CA LEU A 273 -23.76 26.43 -10.49
C LEU A 273 -23.26 26.69 -9.07
N TRP A 274 -23.80 25.94 -8.09
CA TRP A 274 -23.51 26.16 -6.67
C TRP A 274 -22.16 25.55 -6.27
N ILE A 275 -21.78 24.35 -6.79
CA ILE A 275 -20.43 23.79 -6.55
C ILE A 275 -19.37 24.74 -7.14
N GLY A 276 -19.60 25.23 -8.37
CA GLY A 276 -18.68 26.17 -9.00
C GLY A 276 -18.50 27.45 -8.20
N ASP A 277 -19.58 27.98 -7.60
CA ASP A 277 -19.54 29.19 -6.76
C ASP A 277 -18.81 28.88 -5.42
N VAL A 278 -19.20 27.83 -4.72
CA VAL A 278 -18.56 27.37 -3.48
C VAL A 278 -17.05 27.18 -3.66
N MET A 279 -16.63 26.42 -4.67
CA MET A 279 -15.22 26.19 -4.95
C MET A 279 -14.48 27.49 -5.34
N GLY A 280 -15.17 28.39 -6.03
CA GLY A 280 -14.67 29.74 -6.31
C GLY A 280 -14.41 30.57 -5.05
N LYS A 281 -15.28 30.48 -4.04
CA LYS A 281 -15.10 31.15 -2.73
C LYS A 281 -13.89 30.54 -1.95
N LEU A 282 -13.63 29.24 -2.14
CA LEU A 282 -12.46 28.57 -1.58
C LEU A 282 -11.16 28.84 -2.37
N GLY A 283 -11.23 29.62 -3.48
CA GLY A 283 -10.06 30.05 -4.25
C GLY A 283 -9.76 29.22 -5.50
N TYR A 284 -10.59 28.24 -5.84
CA TYR A 284 -10.43 27.39 -7.01
C TYR A 284 -11.19 27.97 -8.21
N SER A 285 -10.47 28.40 -9.25
CA SER A 285 -11.03 29.24 -10.34
C SER A 285 -10.97 28.62 -11.73
N ALA A 286 -10.71 27.29 -11.84
CA ALA A 286 -10.77 26.59 -13.12
C ALA A 286 -12.13 26.73 -13.81
N SER A 287 -12.19 26.55 -15.15
CA SER A 287 -13.41 26.74 -15.93
C SER A 287 -14.50 25.72 -15.63
N SER A 288 -14.12 24.48 -15.33
CA SER A 288 -15.04 23.41 -14.95
C SER A 288 -15.11 23.28 -13.42
N TYR A 289 -16.32 23.10 -12.88
CA TYR A 289 -16.51 22.84 -11.45
C TYR A 289 -15.87 21.50 -11.04
N PHE A 290 -15.88 20.47 -11.90
CA PHE A 290 -15.13 19.23 -11.68
C PHE A 290 -13.64 19.47 -11.49
N THR A 291 -13.04 20.27 -12.38
CA THR A 291 -11.62 20.65 -12.25
C THR A 291 -11.35 21.40 -10.94
N ARG A 292 -12.27 22.29 -10.52
CA ARG A 292 -12.13 23.00 -9.24
C ARG A 292 -12.11 22.05 -8.05
N VAL A 293 -12.98 21.05 -8.03
CA VAL A 293 -13.01 20.04 -6.97
C VAL A 293 -11.75 19.17 -7.04
N ARG A 294 -11.32 18.70 -8.22
CA ARG A 294 -10.05 17.95 -8.36
C ARG A 294 -8.83 18.75 -7.92
N ASP A 295 -8.78 20.05 -8.22
CA ASP A 295 -7.71 20.94 -7.76
C ASP A 295 -7.68 21.02 -6.22
N TYR A 296 -8.85 21.09 -5.60
CA TYR A 296 -8.99 21.07 -4.14
C TYR A 296 -8.56 19.72 -3.56
N ASP A 297 -9.08 18.60 -4.06
CA ASP A 297 -8.70 17.26 -3.60
C ASP A 297 -7.20 17.02 -3.76
N ASN A 298 -6.61 17.42 -4.90
CA ASN A 298 -5.17 17.31 -5.11
C ASN A 298 -4.37 18.20 -4.14
N THR A 299 -4.91 19.38 -3.79
CA THR A 299 -4.30 20.24 -2.76
C THR A 299 -4.31 19.56 -1.40
N LEU A 300 -5.43 18.95 -1.00
CA LEU A 300 -5.53 18.19 0.26
C LEU A 300 -4.58 17.00 0.25
N ARG A 301 -4.58 16.21 -0.84
CA ARG A 301 -3.72 15.05 -0.98
C ARG A 301 -2.25 15.41 -0.78
N LEU A 302 -1.79 16.47 -1.44
CA LEU A 302 -0.40 16.94 -1.32
C LEU A 302 -0.12 17.57 0.05
N ALA A 303 -1.04 18.36 0.59
CA ALA A 303 -0.87 19.01 1.88
C ALA A 303 -0.80 17.99 3.03
N TYR A 304 -1.65 16.97 3.02
CA TYR A 304 -1.66 15.94 4.05
C TYR A 304 -0.74 14.75 3.72
N GLY A 305 -0.23 14.64 2.48
CA GLY A 305 0.58 13.52 1.99
C GLY A 305 -0.22 12.21 2.00
N THR A 306 -1.51 12.25 1.65
CA THR A 306 -2.38 11.08 1.56
C THR A 306 -2.31 10.44 0.19
N ASP A 307 -2.72 9.17 0.09
CA ASP A 307 -2.76 8.43 -1.18
C ASP A 307 -3.91 8.92 -2.05
N TRP A 308 -5.05 9.20 -1.43
CA TRP A 308 -6.32 9.55 -2.06
C TRP A 308 -6.90 10.83 -1.47
N ALA A 309 -7.84 11.43 -2.21
CA ALA A 309 -8.64 12.54 -1.70
C ALA A 309 -9.98 12.61 -2.44
N PHE A 310 -11.05 12.97 -1.71
CA PHE A 310 -12.35 13.25 -2.29
C PHE A 310 -13.13 14.24 -1.43
N THR A 311 -14.16 14.86 -2.03
CA THR A 311 -14.99 15.88 -1.38
C THR A 311 -16.42 15.37 -1.14
N ILE A 312 -16.97 15.69 0.02
CA ILE A 312 -18.37 15.47 0.40
C ILE A 312 -19.06 16.82 0.48
N PHE A 313 -20.06 17.04 -0.36
CA PHE A 313 -20.98 18.17 -0.23
C PHE A 313 -22.25 17.69 0.47
N VAL A 314 -22.64 18.35 1.55
CA VAL A 314 -23.94 18.13 2.19
C VAL A 314 -24.77 19.37 2.07
N VAL A 315 -25.95 19.22 1.45
CA VAL A 315 -26.90 20.31 1.20
C VAL A 315 -27.93 20.34 2.31
N ASP A 316 -28.16 21.53 2.90
CA ASP A 316 -29.20 21.69 3.90
C ASP A 316 -30.57 21.45 3.29
N SER A 317 -31.39 20.65 3.94
CA SER A 317 -32.78 20.37 3.60
C SER A 317 -33.64 20.27 4.84
N SER A 318 -33.21 20.93 5.92
CA SER A 318 -33.84 20.80 7.24
C SER A 318 -35.26 21.37 7.28
N ASN A 319 -35.53 22.39 6.48
CA ASN A 319 -36.84 22.98 6.31
C ASN A 319 -37.56 22.56 5.01
N ASP A 320 -36.88 21.74 4.15
CA ASP A 320 -37.49 21.22 2.94
C ASP A 320 -38.46 20.09 3.23
N GLY A 321 -39.63 20.10 2.57
CA GLY A 321 -40.73 19.20 2.91
C GLY A 321 -40.56 17.75 2.45
N ASP A 322 -39.72 17.51 1.45
CA ASP A 322 -39.49 16.21 0.83
C ASP A 322 -38.02 15.74 0.93
N ASN A 323 -37.08 16.62 1.32
CA ASN A 323 -35.68 16.33 1.60
C ASN A 323 -34.86 15.84 0.39
N TYR A 324 -35.26 16.20 -0.83
CA TYR A 324 -34.54 15.87 -2.05
C TYR A 324 -34.50 17.07 -3.01
N PHE A 325 -33.56 17.04 -3.95
CA PHE A 325 -33.48 18.05 -5.04
C PHE A 325 -34.75 18.07 -5.89
N SER A 326 -35.07 19.19 -6.50
CA SER A 326 -36.33 19.38 -7.23
C SER A 326 -36.59 18.37 -8.37
N ASP A 327 -35.63 17.54 -8.74
CA ASP A 327 -35.73 16.44 -9.70
C ASP A 327 -35.71 15.03 -9.06
N GLY A 328 -35.78 14.94 -7.73
CA GLY A 328 -35.95 13.70 -6.97
C GLY A 328 -34.65 13.03 -6.52
N TYR A 329 -33.48 13.58 -6.81
CA TYR A 329 -32.21 13.10 -6.26
C TYR A 329 -32.06 13.57 -4.81
N PHE A 330 -31.47 12.71 -3.94
CA PHE A 330 -31.12 13.08 -2.56
C PHE A 330 -29.67 12.78 -2.22
N ALA A 331 -29.05 11.76 -2.87
CA ALA A 331 -27.65 11.42 -2.76
C ALA A 331 -27.15 10.91 -4.11
N TYR A 332 -25.88 11.14 -4.40
CA TYR A 332 -25.18 10.58 -5.56
C TYR A 332 -23.67 10.79 -5.40
N ALA A 333 -22.89 9.90 -6.04
CA ALA A 333 -21.45 10.03 -6.16
C ALA A 333 -20.96 9.78 -7.57
N TYR A 334 -19.79 10.32 -7.89
CA TYR A 334 -19.11 10.01 -9.14
C TYR A 334 -18.17 8.82 -8.96
N LEU A 335 -18.27 7.85 -9.86
CA LEU A 335 -17.42 6.64 -9.83
C LEU A 335 -15.94 7.00 -9.97
N GLY A 336 -15.16 6.68 -8.95
CA GLY A 336 -13.75 7.07 -8.86
C GLY A 336 -13.53 8.55 -8.52
N GLY A 337 -14.52 9.19 -7.88
CA GLY A 337 -14.44 10.58 -7.42
C GLY A 337 -14.67 11.61 -8.54
N PRO A 338 -14.41 12.89 -8.32
CA PRO A 338 -13.75 13.48 -7.15
C PRO A 338 -14.68 13.77 -5.96
N PHE A 339 -16.01 13.71 -6.12
CA PHE A 339 -16.91 14.11 -5.05
C PHE A 339 -18.20 13.30 -5.01
N MET A 340 -18.86 13.41 -3.87
CA MET A 340 -20.25 12.98 -3.64
C MET A 340 -21.07 14.12 -3.08
N VAL A 341 -22.38 14.05 -3.26
CA VAL A 341 -23.37 15.01 -2.76
C VAL A 341 -24.47 14.25 -2.03
N MET A 342 -24.95 14.78 -0.92
CA MET A 342 -26.16 14.28 -0.25
C MET A 342 -26.92 15.44 0.39
N THR A 343 -28.23 15.25 0.60
CA THR A 343 -29.05 16.19 1.36
C THR A 343 -29.01 15.87 2.85
N TYR A 344 -29.26 16.83 3.72
CA TYR A 344 -29.32 16.62 5.16
C TYR A 344 -30.40 15.60 5.57
N GLY A 345 -31.57 15.70 4.99
CA GLY A 345 -32.71 14.83 5.28
C GLY A 345 -32.64 13.45 4.62
N ASN A 346 -31.87 13.31 3.52
CA ASN A 346 -31.71 12.05 2.78
C ASN A 346 -33.03 11.35 2.47
N ASP A 347 -34.03 12.07 1.95
CA ASP A 347 -35.39 11.57 1.69
C ASP A 347 -35.95 10.82 2.92
N GLY A 348 -36.44 9.62 2.70
CA GLY A 348 -37.02 8.77 3.75
C GLY A 348 -36.00 8.12 4.72
N TYR A 349 -34.68 8.22 4.47
CA TYR A 349 -33.67 7.72 5.39
C TYR A 349 -33.57 8.57 6.66
N GLY A 350 -33.70 9.88 6.54
CA GLY A 350 -33.57 10.85 7.62
C GLY A 350 -32.11 11.06 8.08
N PRO A 351 -31.85 12.17 8.81
CA PRO A 351 -30.50 12.50 9.26
C PRO A 351 -29.87 11.44 10.16
N SER A 352 -30.69 10.62 10.88
CA SER A 352 -30.20 9.54 11.73
C SER A 352 -29.51 8.41 11.00
N ASN A 353 -29.80 8.19 9.70
CA ASN A 353 -29.21 7.17 8.84
C ASN A 353 -28.24 7.75 7.79
N MET A 354 -27.86 9.00 7.91
CA MET A 354 -26.91 9.66 7.00
C MET A 354 -25.58 8.91 6.89
N ASP A 355 -25.13 8.26 7.96
CA ASP A 355 -23.91 7.42 7.97
C ASP A 355 -24.03 6.22 7.03
N ALA A 356 -25.20 5.61 6.90
CA ALA A 356 -25.45 4.52 5.96
C ALA A 356 -25.45 5.02 4.50
N VAL A 357 -26.06 6.17 4.24
CA VAL A 357 -26.04 6.84 2.92
C VAL A 357 -24.59 7.23 2.57
N ALA A 358 -23.89 7.94 3.46
CA ALA A 358 -22.51 8.34 3.24
C ALA A 358 -21.60 7.13 2.97
N ALA A 359 -21.78 6.02 3.69
CA ALA A 359 -20.99 4.80 3.45
C ALA A 359 -21.28 4.18 2.08
N HIS A 360 -22.53 4.22 1.60
CA HIS A 360 -22.92 3.77 0.27
C HIS A 360 -22.24 4.62 -0.81
N GLU A 361 -22.38 5.95 -0.73
CA GLU A 361 -21.79 6.88 -1.69
C GLU A 361 -20.24 6.81 -1.70
N MET A 362 -19.61 6.62 -0.56
CA MET A 362 -18.17 6.36 -0.48
C MET A 362 -17.76 5.08 -1.23
N GLY A 363 -18.63 4.08 -1.29
CA GLY A 363 -18.42 2.90 -2.14
C GLY A 363 -18.24 3.29 -3.60
N HIS A 364 -19.05 4.21 -4.13
CA HIS A 364 -18.94 4.73 -5.49
C HIS A 364 -17.68 5.56 -5.70
N ILE A 365 -17.31 6.40 -4.75
CA ILE A 365 -16.02 7.11 -4.78
C ILE A 365 -14.87 6.13 -5.04
N PHE A 366 -14.91 4.94 -4.46
CA PHE A 366 -13.91 3.89 -4.68
C PHE A 366 -14.36 2.83 -5.69
N LEU A 367 -15.19 3.21 -6.67
CA LEU A 367 -15.53 2.43 -7.87
C LEU A 367 -16.49 1.25 -7.66
N ALA A 368 -17.12 1.06 -6.49
CA ALA A 368 -18.16 0.06 -6.35
C ALA A 368 -19.43 0.46 -7.14
N LEU A 369 -20.06 -0.51 -7.77
CA LEU A 369 -21.29 -0.32 -8.54
C LEU A 369 -22.53 -0.60 -7.69
N ASP A 370 -23.63 0.11 -8.00
CA ASP A 370 -24.93 -0.19 -7.47
C ASP A 370 -25.35 -1.63 -7.75
N GLN A 371 -26.07 -2.21 -6.77
CA GLN A 371 -26.52 -3.59 -6.83
C GLN A 371 -28.04 -3.74 -6.68
N TYR A 372 -28.77 -2.67 -6.41
CA TYR A 372 -30.24 -2.70 -6.34
C TYR A 372 -30.86 -2.71 -7.74
N TYR A 373 -32.12 -3.19 -7.83
CA TYR A 373 -32.75 -3.48 -9.11
C TYR A 373 -32.97 -2.23 -9.99
N SER A 374 -33.37 -1.09 -9.38
CA SER A 374 -33.66 0.15 -10.10
C SER A 374 -32.43 0.79 -10.75
N ALA A 375 -31.23 0.59 -10.23
CA ALA A 375 -29.96 1.06 -10.83
C ALA A 375 -29.65 0.39 -12.18
N ARG A 376 -30.30 -0.75 -12.49
CA ARG A 376 -30.16 -1.48 -13.76
C ARG A 376 -28.73 -1.83 -14.17
N GLN A 377 -27.85 -1.97 -13.20
CA GLN A 377 -26.45 -2.35 -13.44
C GLN A 377 -26.37 -3.85 -13.76
N PRO A 378 -25.91 -4.26 -14.97
CA PRO A 378 -25.88 -5.69 -15.32
C PRO A 378 -24.77 -6.45 -14.56
N CYS A 379 -24.96 -7.76 -14.39
CA CYS A 379 -23.99 -8.64 -13.76
C CYS A 379 -22.58 -8.58 -14.40
N THR A 380 -22.52 -8.34 -15.71
CA THR A 380 -21.30 -8.34 -16.49
C THR A 380 -20.58 -6.98 -16.52
N ARG A 381 -21.21 -5.92 -15.98
CA ARG A 381 -20.52 -4.63 -15.85
C ARG A 381 -19.33 -4.80 -14.93
N ARG A 382 -18.16 -4.35 -15.37
CA ARG A 382 -16.92 -4.39 -14.61
C ARG A 382 -16.61 -3.02 -14.04
N SER A 383 -16.00 -2.99 -12.86
CA SER A 383 -15.57 -1.76 -12.20
C SER A 383 -14.37 -2.02 -11.29
N GLY A 384 -13.76 -0.91 -10.85
CA GLY A 384 -12.64 -0.93 -9.92
C GLY A 384 -11.29 -1.17 -10.57
N TYR A 385 -10.25 -0.93 -9.80
CA TYR A 385 -8.86 -1.12 -10.20
C TYR A 385 -8.56 -2.57 -10.66
N LEU A 386 -9.25 -3.54 -10.05
CA LEU A 386 -9.13 -4.97 -10.37
C LEU A 386 -10.12 -5.45 -11.45
N SER A 387 -10.92 -4.56 -12.05
CA SER A 387 -11.88 -4.90 -13.12
C SER A 387 -12.84 -6.05 -12.73
N VAL A 388 -13.56 -5.88 -11.62
CA VAL A 388 -14.43 -6.94 -11.07
C VAL A 388 -15.87 -6.80 -11.57
N GLU A 389 -16.49 -7.91 -12.00
CA GLU A 389 -17.89 -7.96 -12.43
C GLU A 389 -18.87 -7.69 -11.29
N ASN A 390 -20.06 -7.14 -11.61
CA ASN A 390 -21.12 -6.83 -10.64
C ASN A 390 -22.03 -8.03 -10.37
N GLN A 391 -21.46 -9.18 -10.04
CA GLN A 391 -22.18 -10.44 -9.93
C GLN A 391 -23.12 -10.57 -8.71
N ASN A 392 -23.24 -9.51 -7.88
CA ASN A 392 -24.23 -9.42 -6.81
C ASN A 392 -25.38 -8.44 -7.12
N SER A 393 -25.44 -7.88 -8.34
CA SER A 393 -26.53 -7.03 -8.78
C SER A 393 -27.88 -7.76 -8.74
N GLN A 394 -28.94 -7.06 -8.38
CA GLN A 394 -30.31 -7.55 -8.44
C GLN A 394 -30.88 -7.50 -9.87
N TYR A 395 -30.21 -6.82 -10.81
CA TYR A 395 -30.65 -6.69 -12.19
C TYR A 395 -29.96 -7.74 -13.07
N GLY A 396 -30.73 -8.77 -13.54
CA GLY A 396 -30.28 -9.73 -14.56
C GLY A 396 -30.02 -11.13 -14.06
N GLY A 397 -30.26 -11.67 -12.97
CA GLY A 397 -30.06 -13.07 -12.56
C GLY A 397 -28.59 -13.43 -12.37
N CYS A 398 -27.88 -12.59 -11.67
CA CYS A 398 -26.48 -12.71 -11.31
C CYS A 398 -26.19 -13.95 -10.43
N SER A 399 -24.92 -14.35 -10.35
CA SER A 399 -24.49 -15.56 -9.64
C SER A 399 -24.59 -15.44 -8.11
N SER A 400 -24.63 -14.22 -7.57
CA SER A 400 -24.73 -13.92 -6.14
C SER A 400 -25.99 -13.13 -5.82
N ASN A 401 -26.50 -13.31 -4.59
CA ASN A 401 -27.60 -12.53 -4.05
C ASN A 401 -27.47 -12.43 -2.53
N VAL A 402 -26.38 -11.80 -2.08
CA VAL A 402 -26.10 -11.61 -0.65
C VAL A 402 -26.25 -10.13 -0.26
N PRO A 403 -26.49 -9.83 1.03
CA PRO A 403 -26.53 -8.45 1.52
C PRO A 403 -25.26 -7.67 1.18
N SER A 404 -25.43 -6.39 0.84
CA SER A 404 -24.33 -5.49 0.56
C SER A 404 -24.75 -4.05 0.81
N ILE A 405 -23.82 -3.22 1.28
CA ILE A 405 -24.01 -1.76 1.39
C ILE A 405 -24.43 -1.17 0.03
N MET A 406 -23.91 -1.72 -1.08
CA MET A 406 -24.22 -1.27 -2.45
C MET A 406 -25.65 -1.62 -2.92
N ARG A 407 -26.50 -2.08 -2.03
CA ARG A 407 -27.95 -2.29 -2.28
C ARG A 407 -28.83 -1.15 -1.77
N GLY A 408 -28.23 -0.06 -1.29
CA GLY A 408 -28.96 1.17 -0.95
C GLY A 408 -29.94 1.04 0.23
N GLN A 409 -29.66 0.15 1.22
CA GLN A 409 -30.52 -0.03 2.40
C GLN A 409 -29.74 0.16 3.70
N VAL A 410 -30.40 0.65 4.77
CA VAL A 410 -29.79 0.79 6.11
C VAL A 410 -29.38 -0.56 6.70
N TRP A 411 -30.14 -1.61 6.43
CA TRP A 411 -29.87 -2.94 7.02
C TRP A 411 -28.49 -3.52 6.68
N PRO A 412 -27.97 -3.48 5.43
CA PRO A 412 -26.61 -3.93 5.17
C PRO A 412 -25.54 -3.14 5.94
N TYR A 413 -25.74 -1.84 6.13
CA TYR A 413 -24.86 -1.00 6.95
C TYR A 413 -24.83 -1.52 8.40
N THR A 414 -26.00 -1.71 9.04
CA THR A 414 -26.06 -2.21 10.43
C THR A 414 -25.49 -3.62 10.60
N GLN A 415 -25.52 -4.44 9.54
CA GLN A 415 -24.93 -5.78 9.55
C GLN A 415 -23.44 -5.79 9.16
N GLY A 416 -22.88 -4.65 8.76
CA GLY A 416 -21.51 -4.57 8.27
C GLY A 416 -21.28 -5.33 6.96
N ALA A 417 -22.31 -5.41 6.10
CA ALA A 417 -22.31 -6.25 4.93
C ALA A 417 -21.71 -5.55 3.71
N VAL A 418 -20.60 -6.09 3.22
CA VAL A 418 -19.98 -5.76 1.92
C VAL A 418 -19.78 -7.08 1.18
N ASP A 419 -20.44 -7.27 0.05
CA ASP A 419 -20.37 -8.50 -0.72
C ASP A 419 -19.01 -8.69 -1.40
N PRO A 420 -18.65 -9.92 -1.83
CA PRO A 420 -17.32 -10.18 -2.38
C PRO A 420 -16.99 -9.40 -3.65
N TYR A 421 -17.98 -9.04 -4.47
CA TYR A 421 -17.76 -8.33 -5.74
C TYR A 421 -17.53 -6.84 -5.49
N ALA A 422 -18.34 -6.21 -4.63
CA ALA A 422 -18.09 -4.83 -4.18
C ALA A 422 -16.72 -4.72 -3.49
N ARG A 423 -16.34 -5.70 -2.64
CA ARG A 423 -14.98 -5.76 -2.07
C ARG A 423 -13.89 -5.79 -3.14
N GLY A 424 -14.07 -6.57 -4.20
CA GLY A 424 -13.13 -6.60 -5.32
C GLY A 424 -13.09 -5.29 -6.11
N GLN A 425 -14.25 -4.64 -6.33
CA GLN A 425 -14.33 -3.36 -7.04
C GLN A 425 -13.58 -2.25 -6.29
N ILE A 426 -13.66 -2.22 -4.96
CA ILE A 426 -12.92 -1.26 -4.13
C ILE A 426 -11.48 -1.70 -3.83
N GLY A 427 -10.97 -2.77 -4.44
CA GLY A 427 -9.57 -3.21 -4.31
C GLY A 427 -9.30 -4.21 -3.18
N TRP A 428 -10.31 -4.77 -2.53
CA TRP A 428 -10.13 -5.63 -1.34
C TRP A 428 -10.10 -7.14 -1.67
N TRP A 429 -9.55 -7.51 -2.80
CA TRP A 429 -9.23 -8.90 -3.09
C TRP A 429 -7.78 -9.23 -2.68
N ASP A 430 -7.56 -10.49 -2.34
CA ASP A 430 -6.29 -11.14 -2.04
C ASP A 430 -6.36 -12.50 -2.76
N THR A 431 -6.05 -12.47 -4.06
CA THR A 431 -6.31 -13.60 -4.96
C THR A 431 -5.37 -14.77 -4.73
N ASN A 432 -4.16 -14.51 -4.20
CA ASN A 432 -3.17 -15.54 -3.89
C ASN A 432 -3.20 -15.97 -2.41
N ALA A 433 -4.06 -15.36 -1.58
CA ALA A 433 -4.25 -15.65 -0.16
C ALA A 433 -2.98 -15.53 0.69
N ASN A 434 -2.09 -14.58 0.35
CA ASN A 434 -0.88 -14.31 1.11
C ASN A 434 -1.07 -13.31 2.27
N GLY A 435 -2.28 -12.74 2.41
CA GLY A 435 -2.62 -11.78 3.45
C GLY A 435 -2.46 -10.32 3.04
N VAL A 436 -1.93 -10.03 1.86
CA VAL A 436 -1.78 -8.70 1.26
C VAL A 436 -2.87 -8.50 0.21
N LEU A 437 -3.51 -7.33 0.17
CA LEU A 437 -4.55 -7.02 -0.83
C LEU A 437 -3.88 -6.78 -2.20
N ASP A 438 -4.48 -7.31 -3.27
CA ASP A 438 -3.89 -7.32 -4.62
C ASP A 438 -3.33 -5.95 -5.08
N PRO A 439 -4.03 -4.78 -4.93
CA PRO A 439 -3.47 -3.51 -5.40
C PRO A 439 -2.16 -3.08 -4.72
N VAL A 440 -1.87 -3.60 -3.53
CA VAL A 440 -0.65 -3.32 -2.76
C VAL A 440 0.27 -4.54 -2.63
N ASP A 441 -0.08 -5.66 -3.27
CA ASP A 441 0.79 -6.85 -3.39
C ASP A 441 1.77 -6.68 -4.55
N THR A 442 2.58 -5.64 -4.48
CA THR A 442 3.50 -5.16 -5.51
C THR A 442 4.92 -5.70 -5.29
N ASP A 443 5.78 -5.61 -6.30
CA ASP A 443 7.14 -6.17 -6.28
C ASP A 443 8.21 -5.06 -6.36
N PRO A 444 8.98 -4.80 -5.30
CA PRO A 444 10.09 -3.85 -5.36
C PRO A 444 11.24 -4.41 -6.20
N GLN A 445 11.56 -3.75 -7.31
CA GLN A 445 12.65 -4.12 -8.22
C GLN A 445 13.89 -3.28 -7.97
N VAL A 446 15.03 -3.94 -7.82
CA VAL A 446 16.32 -3.31 -7.52
C VAL A 446 17.21 -3.32 -8.75
N THR A 447 17.89 -2.19 -9.00
CA THR A 447 18.99 -2.08 -9.96
C THR A 447 20.26 -1.70 -9.19
N LEU A 448 21.33 -2.49 -9.36
CA LEU A 448 22.64 -2.24 -8.77
C LEU A 448 23.61 -1.77 -9.87
N ASN A 449 24.29 -0.68 -9.64
CA ASN A 449 25.36 -0.24 -10.52
C ASN A 449 26.61 -1.10 -10.24
N ALA A 450 27.05 -1.85 -11.25
CA ALA A 450 28.25 -2.68 -11.13
C ALA A 450 29.48 -1.82 -10.83
N HIS A 451 30.36 -2.33 -9.99
CA HIS A 451 31.61 -1.64 -9.65
C HIS A 451 32.57 -1.54 -10.85
N THR A 452 33.15 -0.38 -11.03
CA THR A 452 34.10 -0.13 -12.13
C THR A 452 35.30 0.66 -11.59
N PRO A 453 36.56 0.25 -11.84
CA PRO A 453 36.98 -0.89 -12.67
C PRO A 453 36.75 -2.25 -11.96
N ASN A 454 36.55 -3.30 -12.76
CA ASN A 454 36.53 -4.68 -12.28
C ASN A 454 37.41 -5.54 -13.22
N PRO A 455 38.52 -6.14 -12.75
CA PRO A 455 39.01 -6.16 -11.38
C PRO A 455 39.55 -4.80 -10.87
N THR A 456 39.65 -4.64 -9.54
CA THR A 456 40.14 -3.43 -8.89
C THR A 456 41.20 -3.75 -7.82
N GLU A 457 42.10 -2.80 -7.54
CA GLU A 457 43.03 -2.87 -6.40
C GLU A 457 42.47 -2.14 -5.16
N GLU A 458 41.32 -1.48 -5.30
CA GLU A 458 40.68 -0.75 -4.21
C GLU A 458 40.11 -1.73 -3.19
N THR A 459 40.43 -1.56 -1.91
CA THR A 459 39.93 -2.37 -0.79
C THR A 459 38.72 -1.73 -0.10
N THR A 460 38.27 -0.59 -0.61
CA THR A 460 37.05 0.08 -0.18
C THR A 460 36.20 0.37 -1.40
N LEU A 461 35.05 -0.28 -1.50
CA LEU A 461 34.17 -0.19 -2.67
C LEU A 461 32.85 0.48 -2.28
N THR A 462 32.46 1.52 -3.01
CA THR A 462 31.17 2.17 -2.83
C THR A 462 30.25 1.75 -3.97
N TYR A 463 29.07 1.22 -3.59
CA TYR A 463 28.02 0.84 -4.48
C TYR A 463 26.88 1.86 -4.45
N THR A 464 26.24 2.04 -5.58
CA THR A 464 25.01 2.83 -5.73
C THR A 464 24.00 2.03 -6.56
N GLY A 465 22.74 2.37 -6.42
CA GLY A 465 21.69 1.75 -7.21
C GLY A 465 20.37 2.47 -7.02
N SER A 466 19.35 1.95 -7.65
CA SER A 466 17.97 2.42 -7.52
C SER A 466 17.02 1.26 -7.24
N VAL A 467 15.91 1.57 -6.63
CA VAL A 467 14.83 0.62 -6.41
C VAL A 467 13.51 1.29 -6.76
N THR A 468 12.59 0.53 -7.34
CA THR A 468 11.25 1.01 -7.71
C THR A 468 10.23 -0.06 -7.37
N ASP A 469 9.16 0.31 -6.66
CA ASP A 469 8.02 -0.55 -6.43
C ASP A 469 7.17 -0.61 -7.70
N ILE A 470 7.00 -1.81 -8.27
CA ILE A 470 6.25 -1.98 -9.52
C ILE A 470 4.78 -2.15 -9.21
N PRO A 471 3.90 -1.24 -9.69
CA PRO A 471 2.48 -1.30 -9.42
C PRO A 471 1.83 -2.62 -9.87
N TRP A 472 0.71 -2.98 -9.24
CA TRP A 472 -0.17 -4.02 -9.73
C TRP A 472 -0.75 -3.60 -11.10
N ASP A 473 -0.75 -4.52 -12.07
CA ASP A 473 -1.21 -4.29 -13.44
C ASP A 473 -2.75 -4.18 -13.50
N SER A 474 -3.28 -2.96 -13.62
CA SER A 474 -4.72 -2.74 -13.71
C SER A 474 -5.23 -2.89 -15.15
N PRO A 475 -6.30 -3.69 -15.38
CA PRO A 475 -6.90 -3.79 -16.72
C PRO A 475 -7.66 -2.55 -17.16
N THR A 476 -8.05 -1.67 -16.24
CA THR A 476 -9.03 -0.58 -16.49
C THR A 476 -8.53 0.81 -16.16
N ARG A 477 -7.48 0.93 -15.34
CA ARG A 477 -6.95 2.20 -14.83
C ARG A 477 -5.45 2.32 -15.14
N PRO A 478 -4.87 3.52 -15.16
CA PRO A 478 -3.43 3.66 -15.14
C PRO A 478 -2.84 2.97 -13.91
N ASP A 479 -1.74 2.24 -14.07
CA ASP A 479 -1.09 1.55 -12.97
C ASP A 479 -0.56 2.56 -11.95
N ALA A 480 -0.84 2.32 -10.66
CA ALA A 480 -0.37 3.14 -9.56
C ALA A 480 -0.05 2.29 -8.34
N THR A 481 0.99 2.68 -7.58
CA THR A 481 1.30 2.11 -6.28
C THR A 481 1.21 3.18 -5.20
N ILE A 482 0.70 2.80 -4.04
CA ILE A 482 0.76 3.58 -2.80
C ILE A 482 1.85 3.05 -1.86
N ASN A 483 2.52 1.96 -2.25
CA ASN A 483 3.63 1.45 -1.49
C ASN A 483 4.85 2.33 -1.63
N THR A 484 5.57 2.49 -0.53
CA THR A 484 6.90 3.10 -0.50
C THR A 484 7.96 2.02 -0.25
N ILE A 485 9.18 2.26 -0.66
CA ILE A 485 10.32 1.46 -0.24
C ILE A 485 10.60 1.84 1.22
N VAL A 486 10.69 0.85 2.09
CA VAL A 486 10.98 1.09 3.51
C VAL A 486 12.37 0.64 3.91
N ARG A 487 13.00 -0.21 3.09
CA ARG A 487 14.36 -0.71 3.35
C ARG A 487 15.00 -1.28 2.10
N VAL A 488 16.30 -1.03 1.93
CA VAL A 488 17.18 -1.72 0.98
C VAL A 488 18.27 -2.40 1.78
N GLU A 489 18.52 -3.68 1.47
CA GLU A 489 19.51 -4.51 2.14
C GLU A 489 20.49 -5.07 1.14
N TYR A 490 21.75 -5.20 1.55
CA TYR A 490 22.80 -5.86 0.78
C TYR A 490 23.47 -6.98 1.62
N ARG A 491 24.01 -7.97 0.93
CA ARG A 491 24.90 -8.97 1.55
C ARG A 491 26.10 -9.24 0.66
N VAL A 492 27.15 -9.77 1.28
CA VAL A 492 28.41 -10.12 0.62
C VAL A 492 28.66 -11.61 0.83
N ASN A 493 28.94 -12.36 -0.25
CA ASN A 493 29.30 -13.79 -0.21
C ASN A 493 28.32 -14.63 0.62
N ASN A 494 27.01 -14.43 0.43
CA ASN A 494 25.93 -15.10 1.21
C ASN A 494 26.00 -14.88 2.73
N GLY A 495 26.65 -13.81 3.19
CA GLY A 495 26.64 -13.41 4.58
C GLY A 495 25.29 -12.84 5.03
N ASP A 496 25.28 -12.27 6.24
CA ASP A 496 24.10 -11.62 6.79
C ASP A 496 23.69 -10.37 5.99
N TRP A 497 22.38 -10.12 5.86
CA TRP A 497 21.84 -8.92 5.25
C TRP A 497 22.17 -7.70 6.10
N GLN A 498 22.67 -6.65 5.46
CA GLN A 498 23.01 -5.36 6.03
C GLN A 498 22.17 -4.26 5.37
N GLN A 499 21.84 -3.21 6.10
CA GLN A 499 21.02 -2.12 5.57
C GLN A 499 21.88 -1.15 4.74
N ALA A 500 21.42 -0.80 3.53
CA ALA A 500 21.92 0.30 2.73
C ALA A 500 21.33 1.64 3.23
N THR A 501 21.88 2.75 2.74
CA THR A 501 21.45 4.11 3.10
C THR A 501 20.74 4.73 1.90
N ALA A 502 19.57 5.35 2.14
CA ALA A 502 18.88 6.16 1.13
C ALA A 502 19.73 7.40 0.79
N THR A 503 19.81 7.76 -0.48
CA THR A 503 20.68 8.87 -0.94
C THR A 503 20.18 10.24 -0.46
N ASP A 504 18.87 10.41 -0.31
CA ASP A 504 18.22 11.62 0.21
C ASP A 504 18.03 11.61 1.75
N GLY A 505 18.31 10.47 2.42
CA GLY A 505 18.33 10.33 3.86
C GLY A 505 17.20 9.48 4.45
N ALA A 506 16.15 9.13 3.69
CA ALA A 506 15.06 8.28 4.14
C ALA A 506 14.55 7.39 3.00
N PHE A 507 14.14 6.16 3.30
CA PHE A 507 13.36 5.32 2.39
C PHE A 507 11.88 5.58 2.66
N ASP A 508 11.22 6.41 1.84
CA ASP A 508 9.84 6.85 2.06
C ASP A 508 9.03 7.09 0.76
N SER A 509 9.61 6.77 -0.41
CA SER A 509 8.99 6.93 -1.72
C SER A 509 8.86 5.60 -2.46
N ALA A 510 8.02 5.56 -3.50
CA ALA A 510 7.87 4.38 -4.36
C ALA A 510 9.13 4.09 -5.19
N SER A 511 9.99 5.09 -5.37
CA SER A 511 11.24 4.98 -6.13
C SER A 511 12.34 5.67 -5.34
N GLU A 512 13.43 4.94 -5.05
CA GLU A 512 14.50 5.36 -4.17
C GLU A 512 15.87 5.12 -4.80
N GLU A 513 16.82 5.98 -4.49
CA GLU A 513 18.23 5.75 -4.74
C GLU A 513 18.93 5.35 -3.44
N PHE A 514 19.87 4.42 -3.52
CA PHE A 514 20.61 3.94 -2.36
C PHE A 514 22.11 3.89 -2.58
N THR A 515 22.82 3.87 -1.48
CA THR A 515 24.28 3.68 -1.45
C THR A 515 24.70 2.83 -0.24
N PHE A 516 25.83 2.11 -0.40
CA PHE A 516 26.53 1.46 0.70
C PHE A 516 28.01 1.34 0.39
N THR A 517 28.83 1.14 1.40
CA THR A 517 30.29 1.03 1.25
C THR A 517 30.79 -0.22 1.94
N LEU A 518 31.55 -1.03 1.21
CA LEU A 518 32.32 -2.15 1.72
C LEU A 518 33.73 -1.67 2.02
N SER A 519 34.19 -1.82 3.28
CA SER A 519 35.50 -1.35 3.72
C SER A 519 36.40 -2.51 4.13
N ASP A 520 37.71 -2.30 4.07
CA ASP A 520 38.75 -3.23 4.53
C ASP A 520 38.65 -4.61 3.87
N LEU A 521 38.29 -4.64 2.59
CA LEU A 521 38.22 -5.88 1.82
C LEU A 521 39.62 -6.47 1.66
N GLY A 522 39.74 -7.78 1.89
CA GLY A 522 40.94 -8.54 1.52
C GLY A 522 41.03 -8.73 0.00
N TYR A 523 42.16 -9.27 -0.47
CA TYR A 523 42.28 -9.67 -1.86
C TYR A 523 41.48 -10.94 -2.11
N GLY A 524 40.58 -10.91 -3.10
CA GLY A 524 39.69 -12.03 -3.43
C GLY A 524 38.48 -11.57 -4.19
N ARG A 525 37.56 -12.52 -4.45
CA ARG A 525 36.28 -12.24 -5.10
C ARG A 525 35.19 -11.98 -4.06
N TYR A 526 34.31 -11.08 -4.44
CA TYR A 526 33.14 -10.71 -3.65
C TYR A 526 31.92 -10.75 -4.55
N ASN A 527 30.93 -11.55 -4.18
CA ASN A 527 29.60 -11.53 -4.74
C ASN A 527 28.72 -10.66 -3.86
N ILE A 528 28.17 -9.63 -4.44
CA ILE A 528 27.30 -8.67 -3.77
C ILE A 528 25.87 -8.92 -4.26
N GLU A 529 24.93 -9.00 -3.34
CA GLU A 529 23.50 -9.11 -3.65
C GLU A 529 22.75 -8.01 -2.92
N VAL A 530 21.72 -7.48 -3.56
CA VAL A 530 20.88 -6.41 -3.03
C VAL A 530 19.42 -6.76 -3.22
N ARG A 531 18.63 -6.51 -2.18
CA ARG A 531 17.16 -6.65 -2.19
C ARG A 531 16.50 -5.45 -1.55
N ALA A 532 15.22 -5.25 -1.82
CA ALA A 532 14.42 -4.20 -1.20
C ALA A 532 13.17 -4.78 -0.54
N ILE A 533 12.63 -4.02 0.39
CA ILE A 533 11.37 -4.31 1.08
C ILE A 533 10.49 -3.07 0.95
N ASN A 534 9.21 -3.25 0.54
CA ASN A 534 8.23 -2.18 0.47
C ASN A 534 7.37 -2.07 1.75
N SER A 535 6.50 -1.06 1.82
CA SER A 535 5.63 -0.79 2.98
C SER A 535 4.58 -1.89 3.24
N ALA A 536 4.22 -2.69 2.23
CA ALA A 536 3.38 -3.88 2.39
C ALA A 536 4.15 -5.09 2.95
N GLY A 537 5.48 -4.95 3.17
CA GLY A 537 6.35 -6.01 3.67
C GLY A 537 6.82 -6.99 2.60
N LYS A 538 6.58 -6.70 1.32
CA LYS A 538 7.06 -7.54 0.21
C LYS A 538 8.56 -7.34 -0.01
N VAL A 539 9.25 -8.45 -0.21
CA VAL A 539 10.69 -8.48 -0.53
C VAL A 539 10.83 -8.69 -2.03
N SER A 540 11.82 -8.05 -2.65
CA SER A 540 12.17 -8.24 -4.07
C SER A 540 12.12 -9.73 -4.45
N ALA A 541 11.38 -10.05 -5.51
CA ALA A 541 11.28 -11.43 -6.02
C ALA A 541 12.61 -11.91 -6.63
N THR A 542 13.43 -10.98 -7.12
CA THR A 542 14.79 -11.21 -7.63
C THR A 542 15.75 -10.24 -6.99
N TYR A 543 16.99 -10.69 -6.73
CA TYR A 543 18.05 -9.84 -6.18
C TYR A 543 18.87 -9.23 -7.32
N ALA A 544 19.24 -7.95 -7.18
CA ALA A 544 20.29 -7.39 -8.03
C ALA A 544 21.65 -7.86 -7.51
N SER A 545 22.57 -8.16 -8.41
CA SER A 545 23.88 -8.69 -8.03
C SER A 545 25.03 -8.10 -8.83
N ASP A 546 26.22 -8.09 -8.21
CA ASP A 546 27.50 -7.79 -8.85
C ASP A 546 28.57 -8.75 -8.33
N SER A 547 29.56 -9.05 -9.16
CA SER A 547 30.74 -9.83 -8.77
C SER A 547 32.00 -9.03 -9.07
N VAL A 548 32.73 -8.68 -8.01
CA VAL A 548 33.95 -7.89 -8.12
C VAL A 548 35.17 -8.67 -7.66
N LEU A 549 36.30 -8.55 -8.37
CA LEU A 549 37.60 -9.07 -7.97
C LEU A 549 38.48 -7.93 -7.41
N VAL A 550 38.77 -7.99 -6.10
CA VAL A 550 39.83 -7.19 -5.48
C VAL A 550 41.13 -7.96 -5.58
N TYR A 551 42.05 -7.49 -6.40
CA TYR A 551 43.29 -8.21 -6.67
C TYR A 551 44.50 -7.65 -5.94
N ASP A 552 45.47 -8.54 -5.64
CA ASP A 552 46.80 -8.18 -5.15
C ASP A 552 47.69 -7.75 -6.31
N PRO A 553 48.03 -6.46 -6.44
CA PRO A 553 48.85 -5.98 -7.57
C PRO A 553 50.25 -6.59 -7.65
N SER A 554 50.72 -7.28 -6.59
CA SER A 554 52.00 -7.99 -6.61
C SER A 554 51.97 -9.36 -7.30
N LYS A 555 50.76 -9.89 -7.64
CA LYS A 555 50.57 -11.20 -8.24
C LYS A 555 50.23 -11.11 -9.71
N VAL A 556 50.71 -12.11 -10.48
CA VAL A 556 50.47 -12.26 -11.92
C VAL A 556 49.96 -13.65 -12.25
N GLY A 557 49.14 -13.79 -13.31
CA GLY A 557 48.63 -15.07 -13.79
C GLY A 557 47.21 -14.97 -14.38
N PRO A 558 46.60 -16.08 -14.79
CA PRO A 558 45.25 -16.06 -15.28
C PRO A 558 44.24 -15.78 -14.14
N PHE A 559 43.12 -15.16 -14.48
CA PHE A 559 41.94 -15.09 -13.66
C PHE A 559 40.67 -15.17 -14.50
N SER A 560 39.59 -15.63 -13.91
CA SER A 560 38.28 -15.70 -14.54
C SER A 560 37.30 -14.69 -13.91
N ILE A 561 36.38 -14.20 -14.70
CA ILE A 561 35.19 -13.42 -14.28
C ILE A 561 33.99 -14.23 -14.71
N LEU A 562 33.10 -14.54 -13.79
CA LEU A 562 31.83 -15.22 -14.04
C LEU A 562 30.68 -14.21 -13.97
N VAL A 563 29.79 -14.22 -14.92
CA VAL A 563 28.56 -13.43 -14.83
C VAL A 563 27.60 -14.15 -13.90
N PRO A 564 27.16 -13.53 -12.77
CA PRO A 564 26.21 -14.15 -11.87
C PRO A 564 24.92 -14.53 -12.59
N TYR A 565 24.36 -15.69 -12.25
CA TYR A 565 23.14 -16.15 -12.90
C TYR A 565 21.92 -15.36 -12.43
N GLN A 566 21.05 -15.02 -13.37
CA GLN A 566 19.79 -14.33 -13.09
C GLN A 566 18.62 -15.02 -13.81
N PRO A 567 17.42 -15.10 -13.20
CA PRO A 567 17.08 -14.62 -11.83
C PRO A 567 17.66 -15.52 -10.72
N ASP A 568 17.94 -14.94 -9.58
CA ASP A 568 18.29 -15.66 -8.35
C ASP A 568 17.35 -15.21 -7.20
N PRO A 569 16.51 -16.12 -6.63
CA PRO A 569 16.42 -17.56 -6.90
C PRO A 569 15.86 -17.90 -8.28
N THR A 570 16.24 -19.07 -8.78
CA THR A 570 15.79 -19.55 -10.10
C THR A 570 14.98 -20.84 -10.01
N THR A 571 14.09 -21.08 -10.99
CA THR A 571 13.44 -22.39 -11.21
C THR A 571 14.16 -23.26 -12.24
N THR A 572 15.25 -22.76 -12.83
CA THR A 572 16.07 -23.48 -13.81
C THR A 572 17.02 -24.42 -13.13
N HIS A 573 16.88 -25.74 -13.37
CA HIS A 573 17.75 -26.77 -12.79
C HIS A 573 19.09 -26.97 -13.52
N GLN A 574 19.25 -26.43 -14.71
CA GLN A 574 20.49 -26.48 -15.50
C GLN A 574 20.81 -25.07 -16.03
N PRO A 575 21.21 -24.15 -15.15
CA PRO A 575 21.56 -22.77 -15.55
C PRO A 575 22.78 -22.78 -16.48
N ALA A 576 22.72 -21.91 -17.51
CA ALA A 576 23.83 -21.66 -18.40
C ALA A 576 24.58 -20.40 -17.98
N TYR A 577 25.87 -20.51 -17.83
CA TYR A 577 26.75 -19.43 -17.41
C TYR A 577 27.60 -18.92 -18.56
N THR A 578 27.99 -17.66 -18.48
CA THR A 578 28.99 -17.01 -19.33
C THR A 578 30.02 -16.28 -18.48
N GLY A 579 31.18 -16.04 -19.06
CA GLY A 579 32.25 -15.32 -18.37
C GLY A 579 33.44 -15.01 -19.27
N ILE A 580 34.45 -14.37 -18.70
CA ILE A 580 35.68 -14.01 -19.37
C ILE A 580 36.87 -14.52 -18.55
N ALA A 581 37.84 -15.18 -19.20
CA ALA A 581 39.14 -15.54 -18.62
C ALA A 581 40.23 -14.64 -19.22
N ARG A 582 41.10 -14.12 -18.36
CA ARG A 582 42.20 -13.21 -18.78
C ARG A 582 43.52 -13.67 -18.20
N ASN A 583 44.58 -13.60 -19.00
CA ASN A 583 45.94 -13.73 -18.51
C ASN A 583 46.56 -12.35 -18.31
N VAL A 584 46.93 -12.01 -17.07
CA VAL A 584 47.29 -10.62 -16.72
C VAL A 584 48.57 -10.55 -15.90
N TYR A 585 49.23 -9.38 -15.96
CA TYR A 585 50.34 -9.03 -15.07
C TYR A 585 50.18 -7.59 -14.55
N GLN A 586 50.92 -7.26 -13.53
CA GLN A 586 50.96 -5.90 -13.03
C GLN A 586 51.79 -4.99 -13.97
N GLY A 587 51.14 -4.01 -14.57
CA GLY A 587 51.81 -2.92 -15.31
C GLY A 587 51.87 -1.65 -14.48
N ALA A 588 52.61 -0.65 -14.98
CA ALA A 588 52.76 0.65 -14.30
C ALA A 588 51.43 1.45 -14.16
N ALA A 589 50.39 1.06 -14.84
CA ALA A 589 49.07 1.68 -14.85
C ALA A 589 47.93 0.71 -14.38
N GLY A 590 48.26 -0.34 -13.64
CA GLY A 590 47.32 -1.37 -13.20
C GLY A 590 47.50 -2.71 -13.92
N MET A 591 46.50 -3.62 -13.84
CA MET A 591 46.52 -4.91 -14.53
C MET A 591 46.48 -4.75 -16.04
N VAL A 592 47.39 -5.44 -16.74
CA VAL A 592 47.50 -5.44 -18.19
C VAL A 592 47.42 -6.89 -18.70
N VAL A 593 46.68 -7.13 -19.76
CA VAL A 593 46.57 -8.46 -20.41
C VAL A 593 47.94 -8.84 -21.00
N MET A 594 48.40 -10.05 -20.69
CA MET A 594 49.67 -10.55 -21.21
C MET A 594 49.45 -11.21 -22.59
N GLU A 595 49.94 -10.57 -23.65
CA GLU A 595 49.85 -11.10 -25.00
C GLU A 595 50.79 -12.30 -25.30
N THR A 596 51.74 -12.59 -24.38
CA THR A 596 52.72 -13.68 -24.56
C THR A 596 52.23 -15.03 -24.05
N ASP A 597 51.34 -15.05 -23.08
CA ASP A 597 50.71 -16.24 -22.54
C ASP A 597 49.21 -16.14 -22.81
N PHE A 598 48.60 -17.21 -23.29
CA PHE A 598 47.19 -17.27 -23.61
C PHE A 598 46.46 -18.28 -22.72
N ILE A 599 45.16 -18.13 -22.58
CA ILE A 599 44.28 -19.07 -21.88
C ILE A 599 44.23 -20.35 -22.74
N VAL A 600 44.44 -21.50 -22.13
CA VAL A 600 44.38 -22.81 -22.81
C VAL A 600 43.21 -23.65 -22.34
N LYS A 601 42.61 -23.30 -21.21
CA LYS A 601 41.53 -24.05 -20.62
C LYS A 601 40.78 -23.21 -19.58
N VAL A 602 39.46 -23.37 -19.55
CA VAL A 602 38.57 -22.91 -18.49
C VAL A 602 37.78 -24.12 -17.98
N GLU A 603 37.69 -24.27 -16.66
CA GLU A 603 36.99 -25.36 -15.99
C GLU A 603 36.05 -24.82 -14.94
N PHE A 604 34.96 -25.55 -14.67
CA PHE A 604 34.03 -25.22 -13.58
C PHE A 604 33.75 -26.44 -12.71
N GLN A 605 33.34 -26.18 -11.45
CA GLN A 605 32.82 -27.21 -10.55
C GLN A 605 31.58 -26.69 -9.83
N VAL A 606 30.78 -27.62 -9.28
CA VAL A 606 29.59 -27.35 -8.49
C VAL A 606 29.79 -27.87 -7.09
N ASP A 607 29.42 -27.09 -6.06
CA ASP A 607 29.39 -27.44 -4.64
C ASP A 607 30.71 -28.00 -4.12
N HIS A 608 31.84 -27.46 -4.59
CA HIS A 608 33.18 -27.91 -4.20
C HIS A 608 33.37 -29.42 -4.38
N SER A 609 32.74 -30.02 -5.40
CA SER A 609 32.75 -31.46 -5.64
C SER A 609 34.16 -32.05 -5.87
N GLY A 610 35.12 -31.20 -6.22
CA GLY A 610 36.47 -31.59 -6.62
C GLY A 610 36.56 -32.12 -8.07
N GLU A 611 35.43 -32.28 -8.75
CA GLU A 611 35.36 -32.63 -10.17
C GLU A 611 35.25 -31.37 -10.99
N TRP A 612 36.31 -31.07 -11.76
CA TRP A 612 36.36 -29.89 -12.64
C TRP A 612 35.93 -30.28 -14.05
N LEU A 613 34.85 -29.72 -14.51
CA LEU A 613 34.27 -29.94 -15.84
C LEU A 613 34.75 -28.86 -16.82
N PRO A 614 34.96 -29.16 -18.12
CA PRO A 614 35.42 -28.17 -19.07
C PRO A 614 34.31 -27.19 -19.44
N ALA A 615 34.66 -25.89 -19.51
CA ALA A 615 33.87 -24.89 -20.20
C ALA A 615 34.24 -24.84 -21.69
N THR A 616 33.46 -24.15 -22.50
CA THR A 616 33.64 -23.99 -23.93
C THR A 616 33.99 -22.54 -24.25
N ALA A 617 35.00 -22.30 -25.09
CA ALA A 617 35.29 -20.98 -25.61
C ALA A 617 34.16 -20.55 -26.58
N VAL A 618 33.77 -19.29 -26.52
CA VAL A 618 32.64 -18.75 -27.29
C VAL A 618 33.01 -18.74 -28.80
N ASP A 619 34.26 -18.46 -29.16
CA ASP A 619 34.78 -18.48 -30.53
C ASP A 619 35.23 -19.88 -31.03
N GLY A 620 35.24 -20.87 -30.12
CA GLY A 620 35.50 -22.28 -30.42
C GLY A 620 36.88 -22.80 -30.00
N SER A 621 37.83 -21.96 -29.57
CA SER A 621 39.16 -22.37 -29.07
C SER A 621 39.67 -21.41 -28.00
N PHE A 622 40.35 -21.96 -26.95
CA PHE A 622 41.09 -21.16 -25.98
C PHE A 622 42.51 -20.94 -26.49
N ASP A 623 42.77 -19.80 -27.12
CA ASP A 623 44.07 -19.51 -27.75
C ASP A 623 44.49 -18.04 -27.73
N SER A 624 43.77 -17.21 -26.95
CA SER A 624 44.04 -15.79 -26.74
C SER A 624 44.33 -15.45 -25.27
N ALA A 625 44.92 -14.29 -25.03
CA ALA A 625 45.21 -13.81 -23.68
C ALA A 625 43.94 -13.39 -22.93
N GLU A 626 42.85 -13.14 -23.66
CA GLU A 626 41.50 -12.90 -23.13
C GLU A 626 40.51 -13.78 -23.92
N GLU A 627 39.71 -14.56 -23.23
CA GLU A 627 38.79 -15.53 -23.76
C GLU A 627 37.42 -15.45 -23.12
N GLU A 628 36.37 -15.35 -23.96
CA GLU A 628 35.00 -15.53 -23.49
C GLU A 628 34.66 -17.02 -23.42
N PHE A 629 33.99 -17.42 -22.35
CA PHE A 629 33.59 -18.81 -22.17
C PHE A 629 32.10 -18.95 -21.78
N THR A 630 31.58 -20.14 -22.03
CA THR A 630 30.24 -20.54 -21.62
C THR A 630 30.23 -21.98 -21.16
N PHE A 631 29.31 -22.31 -20.26
CA PHE A 631 29.00 -23.69 -19.83
C PHE A 631 27.57 -23.80 -19.32
N THR A 632 27.04 -25.01 -19.24
CA THR A 632 25.78 -25.34 -18.59
C THR A 632 26.08 -26.29 -17.44
N THR A 633 25.51 -26.03 -16.26
CA THR A 633 25.72 -26.90 -15.11
C THR A 633 25.08 -28.29 -15.32
N PRO A 634 25.54 -29.33 -14.61
CA PRO A 634 24.74 -30.52 -14.36
C PRO A 634 23.40 -30.16 -13.75
N GLU A 635 22.45 -31.10 -13.73
CA GLU A 635 21.15 -30.89 -13.09
C GLU A 635 21.32 -30.62 -11.59
N LEU A 636 20.86 -29.43 -11.14
CA LEU A 636 20.92 -28.98 -9.75
C LEU A 636 19.64 -29.37 -9.01
N SER A 637 19.77 -29.80 -7.76
CA SER A 637 18.63 -30.02 -6.85
C SER A 637 18.09 -28.68 -6.34
N PRO A 638 16.87 -28.62 -5.80
CA PRO A 638 16.45 -27.43 -5.05
C PRO A 638 17.38 -27.16 -3.86
N GLY A 639 17.75 -25.90 -3.67
CA GLY A 639 18.66 -25.43 -2.64
C GLY A 639 19.72 -24.47 -3.15
N ILE A 640 20.62 -24.05 -2.26
CA ILE A 640 21.73 -23.16 -2.59
C ILE A 640 22.89 -23.99 -3.14
N HIS A 641 23.40 -23.59 -4.30
CA HIS A 641 24.55 -24.20 -4.98
C HIS A 641 25.66 -23.18 -5.17
N THR A 642 26.91 -23.63 -5.04
CA THR A 642 28.09 -22.82 -5.36
C THR A 642 28.69 -23.29 -6.67
N ILE A 643 28.79 -22.39 -7.65
CA ILE A 643 29.42 -22.62 -8.94
C ILE A 643 30.80 -21.95 -8.93
N GLU A 644 31.88 -22.70 -9.15
CA GLU A 644 33.23 -22.16 -9.21
C GLU A 644 33.83 -22.35 -10.60
N VAL A 645 34.62 -21.34 -11.05
CA VAL A 645 35.31 -21.35 -12.36
C VAL A 645 36.77 -20.99 -12.17
N ARG A 646 37.65 -21.67 -12.89
CA ARG A 646 39.08 -21.34 -12.95
C ARG A 646 39.60 -21.40 -14.40
N ALA A 647 40.58 -20.57 -14.68
CA ALA A 647 41.33 -20.57 -15.93
C ALA A 647 42.72 -21.17 -15.74
N VAL A 648 43.28 -21.66 -16.85
CA VAL A 648 44.69 -22.14 -16.93
C VAL A 648 45.32 -21.50 -18.15
N ASN A 649 46.53 -20.93 -18.01
CA ASN A 649 47.25 -20.34 -19.14
C ASN A 649 48.25 -21.34 -19.83
N SER A 650 48.84 -20.92 -20.92
CA SER A 650 49.80 -21.70 -21.72
C SER A 650 51.11 -22.08 -20.96
N SER A 651 51.45 -21.31 -19.94
CA SER A 651 52.57 -21.62 -19.02
C SER A 651 52.19 -22.60 -17.92
N GLY A 652 50.95 -23.08 -17.83
CA GLY A 652 50.44 -24.04 -16.83
C GLY A 652 50.08 -23.37 -15.49
N GLN A 653 50.08 -22.08 -15.39
CA GLN A 653 49.59 -21.37 -14.21
C GLN A 653 48.07 -21.47 -14.12
N MET A 654 47.54 -21.69 -12.93
CA MET A 654 46.12 -21.70 -12.65
C MET A 654 45.65 -20.36 -12.13
N ASP A 655 44.34 -20.15 -12.23
CA ASP A 655 43.66 -18.96 -11.78
C ASP A 655 44.09 -18.52 -10.38
N ILE A 656 44.48 -17.27 -10.27
CA ILE A 656 44.93 -16.67 -8.99
C ILE A 656 43.72 -16.43 -8.08
N TYR A 657 42.59 -16.12 -8.68
CA TYR A 657 41.32 -15.81 -7.99
C TYR A 657 40.17 -16.51 -8.75
N PRO A 658 39.91 -17.81 -8.49
CA PRO A 658 38.81 -18.52 -9.12
C PRO A 658 37.49 -17.77 -8.94
N ALA A 659 36.72 -17.66 -10.02
CA ALA A 659 35.40 -17.05 -9.95
C ALA A 659 34.41 -17.97 -9.23
N SER A 660 33.46 -17.41 -8.52
CA SER A 660 32.35 -18.17 -7.93
C SER A 660 31.04 -17.39 -8.01
N ASP A 661 29.96 -18.15 -8.16
CA ASP A 661 28.58 -17.67 -8.03
C ASP A 661 27.82 -18.55 -7.03
N SER A 662 26.88 -17.97 -6.29
CA SER A 662 26.01 -18.72 -5.40
C SER A 662 24.59 -18.54 -5.89
N LEU A 663 23.96 -19.64 -6.27
CA LEU A 663 22.64 -19.66 -6.89
C LEU A 663 21.66 -20.46 -6.03
N GLU A 664 20.51 -19.91 -5.74
CA GLU A 664 19.41 -20.63 -5.11
C GLU A 664 18.48 -21.20 -6.20
N VAL A 665 18.35 -22.53 -6.24
CA VAL A 665 17.37 -23.23 -7.07
C VAL A 665 16.10 -23.43 -6.23
N ALA A 666 15.03 -22.76 -6.61
CA ALA A 666 13.75 -22.86 -5.91
C ALA A 666 13.16 -24.27 -6.03
N SER A 667 12.57 -24.80 -4.95
CA SER A 667 11.75 -26.00 -5.03
C SER A 667 10.55 -25.71 -5.93
N GLN A 668 10.31 -26.52 -6.96
CA GLN A 668 9.02 -26.51 -7.64
C GLN A 668 7.97 -26.93 -6.59
N GLU A 669 7.32 -25.97 -5.94
CA GLU A 669 6.06 -26.27 -5.29
C GLU A 669 5.14 -26.77 -6.39
N GLY A 670 4.85 -28.05 -6.37
CA GLY A 670 3.85 -28.66 -7.24
C GLY A 670 2.54 -27.94 -6.99
N GLY A 671 2.19 -27.01 -7.84
CA GLY A 671 0.92 -26.34 -7.84
C GLY A 671 -0.19 -27.37 -8.03
N MET A 672 -0.58 -28.03 -6.96
CA MET A 672 -1.89 -28.66 -6.87
C MET A 672 -2.90 -27.53 -6.69
N TYR A 673 -3.31 -26.95 -7.80
CA TYR A 673 -4.57 -26.21 -7.81
C TYR A 673 -5.67 -27.22 -7.44
N GLN A 674 -6.04 -27.28 -6.15
CA GLN A 674 -7.30 -27.89 -5.75
C GLN A 674 -8.41 -26.97 -6.25
N VAL A 675 -8.89 -27.26 -7.45
CA VAL A 675 -10.16 -26.71 -7.93
C VAL A 675 -11.24 -27.31 -7.03
N PHE A 676 -11.66 -26.59 -6.01
CA PHE A 676 -12.88 -26.89 -5.28
C PHE A 676 -14.08 -26.65 -6.20
N LEU A 677 -14.47 -27.66 -6.96
CA LEU A 677 -15.80 -27.69 -7.56
C LEU A 677 -16.81 -27.87 -6.43
N PRO A 678 -17.80 -26.96 -6.26
CA PRO A 678 -18.85 -27.18 -5.28
C PRO A 678 -19.65 -28.42 -5.66
N LEU A 679 -19.66 -29.42 -4.78
CA LEU A 679 -20.46 -30.60 -4.91
C LEU A 679 -21.94 -30.20 -4.71
N VAL A 680 -22.70 -30.03 -5.78
CA VAL A 680 -24.15 -29.83 -5.72
C VAL A 680 -24.80 -31.18 -5.40
N VAL A 681 -25.08 -31.43 -4.13
CA VAL A 681 -25.92 -32.56 -3.71
C VAL A 681 -27.38 -32.18 -3.99
N LYS A 682 -27.94 -32.67 -5.08
CA LYS A 682 -29.41 -32.67 -5.28
C LYS A 682 -30.01 -33.68 -4.31
N SER A 683 -30.71 -33.20 -3.27
CA SER A 683 -31.63 -34.03 -2.50
C SER A 683 -32.88 -34.30 -3.35
N ARG A 684 -33.28 -35.59 -3.42
CA ARG A 684 -34.55 -36.03 -3.97
C ARG A 684 -35.71 -35.72 -3.01
#